data_8726bd0cd543147e34607f88a4b9c68e
#
_entry.id   8726bd0cd543147e34607f88a4b9c68e
#
_cell.length_a   1.000
_cell.length_b   1.000
_cell.length_c   1.000
_cell.angle_alpha   90.00
_cell.angle_beta   90.00
_cell.angle_gamma   90.00
#
_symmetry.space_group_name_H-M   'P 1'
#
loop_
_entity.id
_entity.type
_entity.pdbx_description
1 polymer ?
#
loop_
_entity_poly.entity_id
_entity_poly.type
_entity_poly.pdbx_seq_one_letter_code
_entity_poly.pdbx_strand_id
1 'polypeptide(L)'
;MIVLLGLFSAAQLYSQTPKREMRAAWIATVTNLDWPYTGVPSQQQADLAAMLDDLKEIGINAVVFQIRPECDAFYDSPYEPWSYWLTGTQGKAPDPYYDPLEFAVREAHRRGMEIHAWFNPYRAERSVGSYTLSPKHVIKQHPDWILDFGSLKMLDPGLPMVREFVTAVVLDVVNRYDVDGAHFDDYFYPYTPTITTEDASTFANYSRGISNIGDWRRDNVNLLVQMIYDSIQVVKPWVKFGISPFGIWKNGVPSGIIGLDAYSQIFCDATAWLNAGTVDYLTPQLYWPFGGGQDYAKLLPWWASQLHGQHLYPGQGAYRISTWSDPSEMPNMIKLNRQTEGVYGSVYFRTNMGLLDNPRGFADTLKNNYYHFKALIPQMDWKDGIDPNAPDNLRYEPITGGGPAVLRWDLPAQAADGDTASRYVIYRSDGLPIDTADPANIFDITGQRIYNAQAGGNTGGSVDFLVTALDRNHNESTVSNTISVTAPEAPLLATPADGALDQSDTVTVSWHHSSLYTAYRLQVASDPQFSNLLVDASGISDSFYVVTDMAGQQAYYWRAKTSNAAGSSSFSQAFSFTTGFPVVPVLAGPPGGATNIPLDTMLTWHMTDQADGYQIQFARSALFNDLYIVIDTVLYDAQDTTLMVNHLNPNTRYYWHVRAFNVLGSSDWSETWALRTLNVSALEDLVSTSLNYELGQNYPNPFNPVSMIPYSISKPGLVSIRVYDILGREVATLVNRYLPAGRYEVQFDASRLPSGVYIYQLLTGQFRANKKLMVLK
;
A
#
# COMPACT_ATOMS: atom_id res chain seq x y z
N MET A 1 13.73 18.24 -54.13
CA MET A 1 13.87 16.81 -53.79
C MET A 1 14.76 16.72 -52.55
N ILE A 2 14.38 16.02 -51.51
CA ILE A 2 14.95 15.86 -50.19
C ILE A 2 14.29 16.81 -49.17
N VAL A 3 13.44 16.28 -48.37
CA VAL A 3 13.20 16.19 -46.93
C VAL A 3 11.77 15.68 -46.73
N LEU A 4 11.62 14.36 -46.74
CA LEU A 4 10.43 13.64 -46.25
C LEU A 4 10.89 12.25 -45.79
N LEU A 5 11.74 12.22 -44.79
CA LEU A 5 12.25 10.98 -44.17
C LEU A 5 12.57 11.26 -42.68
N GLY A 6 11.56 11.45 -41.88
CA GLY A 6 11.77 11.67 -40.46
C GLY A 6 10.57 11.51 -39.52
N LEU A 7 9.39 11.19 -40.06
CA LEU A 7 8.17 11.07 -39.25
C LEU A 7 7.55 9.66 -39.22
N PHE A 8 8.25 8.65 -39.75
CA PHE A 8 7.70 7.28 -39.86
C PHE A 8 8.09 6.31 -38.70
N SER A 9 8.92 6.69 -37.74
CA SER A 9 9.43 5.70 -36.76
C SER A 9 8.65 5.59 -35.46
N ALA A 10 7.93 6.61 -35.04
CA ALA A 10 7.17 6.56 -33.77
C ALA A 10 5.77 5.98 -33.95
N ALA A 11 5.07 6.34 -35.04
CA ALA A 11 3.72 5.86 -35.33
C ALA A 11 3.66 4.36 -35.67
N GLN A 12 4.72 3.76 -36.20
CA GLN A 12 4.76 2.33 -36.53
C GLN A 12 4.93 1.40 -35.34
N LEU A 13 5.48 1.87 -34.23
CA LEU A 13 5.59 1.06 -33.00
C LEU A 13 4.27 0.94 -32.22
N TYR A 14 3.41 1.95 -32.32
CA TYR A 14 2.10 1.95 -31.65
C TYR A 14 1.01 1.20 -32.43
N SER A 15 1.17 0.96 -33.73
CA SER A 15 0.18 0.29 -34.58
C SER A 15 0.03 -1.22 -34.38
N GLN A 16 0.72 -1.81 -33.36
CA GLN A 16 0.74 -3.26 -33.09
C GLN A 16 0.20 -3.66 -31.70
N THR A 17 -0.37 -2.75 -30.93
CA THR A 17 -0.99 -3.14 -29.67
C THR A 17 -2.39 -3.69 -29.95
N PRO A 18 -2.66 -4.97 -29.65
CA PRO A 18 -3.99 -5.53 -29.88
C PRO A 18 -5.00 -4.96 -28.88
N LYS A 19 -6.26 -4.76 -29.33
CA LYS A 19 -7.36 -4.40 -28.42
C LYS A 19 -7.59 -5.47 -27.35
N ARG A 20 -7.34 -6.76 -27.69
CA ARG A 20 -7.53 -7.91 -26.81
C ARG A 20 -6.22 -8.66 -26.64
N GLU A 21 -5.78 -8.81 -25.39
CA GLU A 21 -4.54 -9.52 -25.03
C GLU A 21 -4.58 -9.90 -23.54
N MET A 22 -4.41 -11.18 -23.25
CA MET A 22 -4.21 -11.66 -21.87
C MET A 22 -2.84 -11.19 -21.37
N ARG A 23 -2.80 -10.41 -20.32
CA ARG A 23 -1.59 -9.92 -19.68
C ARG A 23 -1.64 -10.32 -18.23
N ALA A 24 -1.11 -11.50 -17.92
CA ALA A 24 -1.28 -12.08 -16.60
C ALA A 24 0.03 -12.24 -15.82
N ALA A 25 -0.09 -12.31 -14.50
CA ALA A 25 1.02 -12.60 -13.60
C ALA A 25 0.63 -13.68 -12.59
N TRP A 26 1.56 -14.61 -12.29
CA TRP A 26 1.39 -15.56 -11.21
C TRP A 26 1.79 -14.93 -9.87
N ILE A 27 0.90 -15.05 -8.88
CA ILE A 27 1.15 -14.72 -7.48
C ILE A 27 1.30 -16.02 -6.72
N ALA A 28 2.54 -16.40 -6.40
CA ALA A 28 2.87 -17.65 -5.73
C ALA A 28 2.88 -17.48 -4.21
N THR A 29 2.11 -18.33 -3.52
CA THR A 29 2.01 -18.32 -2.05
C THR A 29 2.86 -19.39 -1.38
N VAL A 30 3.21 -20.45 -2.09
CA VAL A 30 4.10 -21.50 -1.56
C VAL A 30 5.42 -20.88 -1.10
N THR A 31 5.82 -21.19 0.13
CA THR A 31 7.03 -20.62 0.77
C THR A 31 7.06 -19.10 0.80
N ASN A 32 5.89 -18.47 0.73
CA ASN A 32 5.73 -17.00 0.69
C ASN A 32 6.55 -16.33 -0.42
N LEU A 33 6.59 -16.96 -1.61
CA LEU A 33 7.43 -16.50 -2.72
C LEU A 33 7.06 -15.08 -3.19
N ASP A 34 5.76 -14.78 -3.32
CA ASP A 34 5.27 -13.47 -3.70
C ASP A 34 4.38 -12.86 -2.63
N TRP A 35 3.60 -13.69 -1.91
CA TRP A 35 2.67 -13.25 -0.87
C TRP A 35 2.25 -14.46 0.00
N PRO A 36 1.90 -14.24 1.32
CA PRO A 36 2.12 -13.05 2.15
C PRO A 36 3.53 -13.01 2.76
N TYR A 37 4.00 -11.82 3.13
CA TYR A 37 5.30 -11.65 3.82
C TYR A 37 5.21 -11.64 5.34
N THR A 38 4.01 -11.59 5.88
CA THR A 38 3.73 -11.46 7.31
C THR A 38 2.52 -12.28 7.71
N GLY A 39 2.42 -12.65 9.00
CA GLY A 39 1.22 -13.26 9.57
C GLY A 39 0.16 -12.25 10.05
N VAL A 40 0.33 -10.93 9.81
CA VAL A 40 -0.58 -9.87 10.25
C VAL A 40 -1.65 -9.61 9.19
N PRO A 41 -2.95 -9.92 9.45
CA PRO A 41 -4.01 -9.86 8.44
C PRO A 41 -4.19 -8.50 7.76
N SER A 42 -4.14 -7.39 8.51
CA SER A 42 -4.28 -6.05 7.92
C SER A 42 -3.13 -5.71 6.97
N GLN A 43 -1.91 -6.15 7.28
CA GLN A 43 -0.76 -5.95 6.40
C GLN A 43 -0.84 -6.86 5.17
N GLN A 44 -1.26 -8.12 5.34
CA GLN A 44 -1.49 -9.03 4.21
C GLN A 44 -2.46 -8.43 3.19
N GLN A 45 -3.57 -7.86 3.68
CA GLN A 45 -4.57 -7.19 2.83
C GLN A 45 -3.99 -5.96 2.14
N ALA A 46 -3.26 -5.12 2.87
CA ALA A 46 -2.63 -3.91 2.32
C ALA A 46 -1.59 -4.25 1.25
N ASP A 47 -0.73 -5.24 1.51
CA ASP A 47 0.31 -5.69 0.59
C ASP A 47 -0.29 -6.26 -0.70
N LEU A 48 -1.33 -7.09 -0.59
CA LEU A 48 -1.99 -7.66 -1.78
C LEU A 48 -2.72 -6.57 -2.59
N ALA A 49 -3.38 -5.62 -1.93
CA ALA A 49 -4.04 -4.51 -2.60
C ALA A 49 -3.02 -3.63 -3.36
N ALA A 50 -1.89 -3.29 -2.72
CA ALA A 50 -0.81 -2.54 -3.36
C ALA A 50 -0.21 -3.30 -4.54
N MET A 51 0.06 -4.61 -4.39
CA MET A 51 0.56 -5.47 -5.47
C MET A 51 -0.37 -5.44 -6.68
N LEU A 52 -1.68 -5.51 -6.48
CA LEU A 52 -2.66 -5.45 -7.58
C LEU A 52 -2.71 -4.06 -8.23
N ASP A 53 -2.52 -2.98 -7.46
CA ASP A 53 -2.41 -1.62 -8.01
C ASP A 53 -1.16 -1.48 -8.89
N ASP A 54 -0.01 -1.93 -8.43
CA ASP A 54 1.26 -1.91 -9.17
C ASP A 54 1.17 -2.74 -10.46
N LEU A 55 0.58 -3.94 -10.39
CA LEU A 55 0.34 -4.79 -11.57
C LEU A 55 -0.58 -4.11 -12.58
N LYS A 56 -1.67 -3.48 -12.13
CA LYS A 56 -2.57 -2.70 -13.00
C LYS A 56 -1.83 -1.54 -13.66
N GLU A 57 -0.96 -0.86 -12.93
CA GLU A 57 -0.16 0.26 -13.45
C GLU A 57 0.82 -0.19 -14.54
N ILE A 58 1.40 -1.38 -14.43
CA ILE A 58 2.23 -2.00 -15.47
C ILE A 58 1.40 -2.35 -16.73
N GLY A 59 0.09 -2.51 -16.60
CA GLY A 59 -0.84 -2.92 -17.66
C GLY A 59 -1.24 -4.39 -17.61
N ILE A 60 -1.01 -5.08 -16.51
CA ILE A 60 -1.51 -6.44 -16.22
C ILE A 60 -3.03 -6.38 -16.02
N ASN A 61 -3.77 -7.31 -16.63
CA ASN A 61 -5.23 -7.39 -16.59
C ASN A 61 -5.78 -8.69 -16.01
N ALA A 62 -4.91 -9.62 -15.61
CA ALA A 62 -5.29 -10.86 -14.93
C ALA A 62 -4.22 -11.32 -13.96
N VAL A 63 -4.62 -12.05 -12.91
CA VAL A 63 -3.71 -12.69 -11.96
C VAL A 63 -4.06 -14.17 -11.79
N VAL A 64 -3.03 -15.00 -11.68
CA VAL A 64 -3.15 -16.43 -11.37
C VAL A 64 -2.67 -16.60 -9.93
N PHE A 65 -3.62 -16.63 -8.98
CA PHE A 65 -3.36 -16.56 -7.55
C PHE A 65 -3.34 -17.95 -6.92
N GLN A 66 -2.20 -18.36 -6.35
CA GLN A 66 -2.03 -19.67 -5.73
C GLN A 66 -2.79 -19.76 -4.41
N ILE A 67 -3.86 -20.56 -4.41
CA ILE A 67 -4.75 -20.72 -3.23
C ILE A 67 -4.61 -22.07 -2.56
N ARG A 68 -3.99 -23.05 -3.24
CA ARG A 68 -3.79 -24.42 -2.77
C ARG A 68 -2.38 -24.91 -3.10
N PRO A 69 -1.35 -24.59 -2.28
CA PRO A 69 0.02 -24.99 -2.54
C PRO A 69 0.38 -26.42 -2.17
N GLU A 70 -0.14 -26.99 -1.06
CA GLU A 70 0.32 -28.27 -0.48
C GLU A 70 -0.84 -29.04 0.22
N CYS A 71 -1.97 -29.26 -0.44
CA CYS A 71 -3.21 -29.79 0.16
C CYS A 71 -3.62 -29.00 1.40
N ASP A 72 -3.45 -27.73 1.35
CA ASP A 72 -3.87 -26.73 2.34
C ASP A 72 -4.34 -25.46 1.61
N ALA A 73 -5.08 -24.60 2.30
CA ALA A 73 -5.88 -23.57 1.64
C ALA A 73 -5.55 -22.17 2.13
N PHE A 74 -5.60 -21.19 1.20
CA PHE A 74 -5.63 -19.75 1.46
C PHE A 74 -7.07 -19.20 1.43
N TYR A 75 -8.02 -20.02 1.85
CA TYR A 75 -9.46 -19.71 1.96
C TYR A 75 -10.10 -20.64 3.00
N ASP A 76 -11.31 -20.34 3.43
CA ASP A 76 -12.04 -21.18 4.40
C ASP A 76 -12.55 -22.46 3.75
N SER A 77 -11.67 -23.46 3.66
CA SER A 77 -11.98 -24.75 3.02
C SER A 77 -12.68 -25.73 3.97
N PRO A 78 -13.81 -26.36 3.56
CA PRO A 78 -14.39 -27.45 4.31
C PRO A 78 -13.54 -28.75 4.24
N TYR A 79 -12.70 -28.89 3.23
CA TYR A 79 -11.92 -30.09 2.93
C TYR A 79 -10.51 -30.08 3.51
N GLU A 80 -9.82 -28.92 3.49
CA GLU A 80 -8.40 -28.80 3.75
C GLU A 80 -8.13 -27.78 4.88
N PRO A 81 -7.00 -27.88 5.60
CA PRO A 81 -6.65 -26.92 6.63
C PRO A 81 -6.19 -25.59 6.02
N TRP A 82 -6.26 -24.49 6.80
CA TRP A 82 -5.57 -23.25 6.49
C TRP A 82 -4.08 -23.50 6.28
N SER A 83 -3.51 -22.88 5.25
CA SER A 83 -2.10 -23.06 4.91
C SER A 83 -1.16 -22.56 6.02
N TYR A 84 -0.07 -23.30 6.21
CA TYR A 84 1.04 -22.88 7.06
C TYR A 84 1.60 -21.51 6.63
N TRP A 85 1.69 -21.29 5.33
CA TRP A 85 2.27 -20.08 4.73
C TRP A 85 1.46 -18.83 5.00
N LEU A 86 0.21 -18.95 5.44
CA LEU A 86 -0.66 -17.82 5.75
C LEU A 86 -0.43 -17.24 7.15
N THR A 87 -0.26 -18.11 8.15
CA THR A 87 -0.21 -17.69 9.57
C THR A 87 1.00 -18.21 10.34
N GLY A 88 1.87 -19.01 9.70
CA GLY A 88 2.97 -19.73 10.35
C GLY A 88 2.53 -20.96 11.15
N THR A 89 1.23 -21.34 11.09
CA THR A 89 0.69 -22.55 11.73
C THR A 89 -0.40 -23.14 10.87
N GLN A 90 -0.20 -24.36 10.34
CA GLN A 90 -1.20 -25.01 9.50
C GLN A 90 -2.47 -25.31 10.29
N GLY A 91 -3.62 -25.00 9.71
CA GLY A 91 -4.94 -25.14 10.31
C GLY A 91 -5.40 -23.95 11.15
N LYS A 92 -4.56 -22.95 11.35
CA LYS A 92 -4.92 -21.70 12.04
C LYS A 92 -5.43 -20.67 11.05
N ALA A 93 -6.67 -20.21 11.22
CA ALA A 93 -7.25 -19.10 10.48
C ALA A 93 -6.51 -17.77 10.80
N PRO A 94 -6.56 -16.77 9.91
CA PRO A 94 -6.13 -15.42 10.23
C PRO A 94 -6.86 -14.83 11.44
N ASP A 95 -6.16 -14.04 12.24
CA ASP A 95 -6.72 -13.34 13.41
C ASP A 95 -6.20 -11.90 13.47
N PRO A 96 -7.06 -10.87 13.25
CA PRO A 96 -8.51 -10.93 12.97
C PRO A 96 -8.85 -11.72 11.72
N TYR A 97 -10.00 -12.39 11.74
CA TYR A 97 -10.46 -13.23 10.63
C TYR A 97 -10.70 -12.43 9.35
N TYR A 98 -10.21 -12.96 8.25
CA TYR A 98 -10.61 -12.61 6.88
C TYR A 98 -10.37 -13.82 5.97
N ASP A 99 -11.06 -13.89 4.84
CA ASP A 99 -10.82 -14.89 3.81
C ASP A 99 -9.93 -14.28 2.70
N PRO A 100 -8.68 -14.77 2.54
CA PRO A 100 -7.75 -14.24 1.54
C PRO A 100 -8.24 -14.33 0.10
N LEU A 101 -8.94 -15.41 -0.27
CA LEU A 101 -9.45 -15.57 -1.64
C LEU A 101 -10.63 -14.62 -1.90
N GLU A 102 -11.56 -14.50 -0.98
CA GLU A 102 -12.67 -13.53 -1.09
C GLU A 102 -12.14 -12.10 -1.22
N PHE A 103 -11.14 -11.76 -0.40
CA PHE A 103 -10.48 -10.47 -0.48
C PHE A 103 -9.81 -10.26 -1.85
N ALA A 104 -9.03 -11.24 -2.33
CA ALA A 104 -8.32 -11.16 -3.60
C ALA A 104 -9.27 -11.00 -4.79
N VAL A 105 -10.36 -11.78 -4.83
CA VAL A 105 -11.40 -11.69 -5.87
C VAL A 105 -12.02 -10.30 -5.91
N ARG A 106 -12.45 -9.78 -4.77
CA ARG A 106 -13.04 -8.44 -4.67
C ARG A 106 -12.08 -7.35 -5.14
N GLU A 107 -10.82 -7.41 -4.71
CA GLU A 107 -9.81 -6.41 -5.05
C GLU A 107 -9.36 -6.49 -6.52
N ALA A 108 -9.27 -7.68 -7.11
CA ALA A 108 -9.00 -7.84 -8.53
C ALA A 108 -10.15 -7.30 -9.39
N HIS A 109 -11.39 -7.70 -9.10
CA HIS A 109 -12.57 -7.28 -9.85
C HIS A 109 -12.81 -5.76 -9.76
N ARG A 110 -12.60 -5.16 -8.58
CA ARG A 110 -12.68 -3.69 -8.40
C ARG A 110 -11.75 -2.96 -9.38
N ARG A 111 -10.60 -3.55 -9.68
CA ARG A 111 -9.59 -3.01 -10.63
C ARG A 111 -9.85 -3.38 -12.09
N GLY A 112 -10.89 -4.16 -12.38
CA GLY A 112 -11.20 -4.66 -13.71
C GLY A 112 -10.32 -5.82 -14.17
N MET A 113 -9.60 -6.48 -13.23
CA MET A 113 -8.73 -7.62 -13.50
C MET A 113 -9.48 -8.94 -13.33
N GLU A 114 -9.09 -9.97 -14.11
CA GLU A 114 -9.47 -11.35 -13.83
C GLU A 114 -8.61 -11.95 -12.72
N ILE A 115 -9.18 -12.93 -12.02
CA ILE A 115 -8.47 -13.75 -11.05
C ILE A 115 -8.73 -15.23 -11.29
N HIS A 116 -7.67 -15.98 -11.56
CA HIS A 116 -7.70 -17.43 -11.69
C HIS A 116 -7.18 -18.09 -10.44
N ALA A 117 -7.98 -18.95 -9.82
CA ALA A 117 -7.60 -19.70 -8.64
C ALA A 117 -6.61 -20.81 -9.02
N TRP A 118 -5.38 -20.72 -8.52
CA TRP A 118 -4.34 -21.70 -8.83
C TRP A 118 -4.22 -22.77 -7.75
N PHE A 119 -4.37 -24.02 -8.19
CA PHE A 119 -4.22 -25.23 -7.39
C PHE A 119 -3.00 -26.04 -7.83
N ASN A 120 -2.22 -26.50 -6.88
CA ASN A 120 -1.40 -27.67 -7.12
C ASN A 120 -2.26 -28.93 -6.87
N PRO A 121 -2.49 -29.80 -7.87
CA PRO A 121 -3.51 -30.83 -7.73
C PRO A 121 -3.15 -31.95 -6.75
N TYR A 122 -1.87 -32.31 -6.64
CA TYR A 122 -1.49 -33.53 -5.94
C TYR A 122 -0.42 -33.38 -4.86
N ARG A 123 0.33 -32.27 -4.85
CA ARG A 123 1.42 -32.08 -3.86
C ARG A 123 0.82 -31.95 -2.46
N ALA A 124 1.14 -32.92 -1.57
CA ALA A 124 0.63 -32.93 -0.20
C ALA A 124 1.63 -32.35 0.82
N GLU A 125 2.94 -32.59 0.64
CA GLU A 125 3.98 -32.03 1.48
C GLU A 125 5.28 -31.92 0.65
N ARG A 126 5.67 -30.70 0.30
CA ARG A 126 6.84 -30.43 -0.57
C ARG A 126 8.18 -30.76 0.09
N SER A 127 8.25 -30.58 1.40
CA SER A 127 9.46 -30.83 2.20
C SER A 127 9.04 -31.44 3.54
N VAL A 128 9.13 -32.77 3.61
CA VAL A 128 8.64 -33.53 4.75
C VAL A 128 9.24 -33.06 6.07
N GLY A 129 8.38 -32.72 7.03
CA GLY A 129 8.77 -32.29 8.37
C GLY A 129 9.21 -30.84 8.49
N SER A 130 9.01 -30.01 7.47
CA SER A 130 9.34 -28.58 7.55
C SER A 130 8.45 -27.81 8.52
N TYR A 131 7.24 -28.31 8.76
CA TYR A 131 6.30 -27.80 9.77
C TYR A 131 5.38 -28.91 10.26
N THR A 132 4.64 -28.66 11.35
CA THR A 132 3.69 -29.62 11.91
C THR A 132 2.39 -29.60 11.10
N LEU A 133 2.02 -30.78 10.55
CA LEU A 133 0.77 -30.92 9.82
C LEU A 133 -0.44 -30.86 10.76
N SER A 134 -1.46 -30.12 10.35
CA SER A 134 -2.78 -30.09 11.00
C SER A 134 -3.42 -31.48 11.04
N PRO A 135 -4.17 -31.86 12.08
CA PRO A 135 -4.98 -33.08 12.08
C PRO A 135 -5.98 -33.17 10.92
N LYS A 136 -6.42 -32.03 10.38
CA LYS A 136 -7.33 -31.95 9.21
C LYS A 136 -6.62 -32.21 7.86
N HIS A 137 -5.29 -32.24 7.85
CA HIS A 137 -4.53 -32.42 6.61
C HIS A 137 -4.72 -33.83 6.05
N VAL A 138 -4.83 -33.96 4.72
CA VAL A 138 -5.12 -35.21 4.02
C VAL A 138 -4.13 -36.33 4.35
N ILE A 139 -2.85 -36.04 4.56
CA ILE A 139 -1.84 -37.04 5.02
C ILE A 139 -2.22 -37.67 6.36
N LYS A 140 -2.92 -36.92 7.25
CA LYS A 140 -3.38 -37.43 8.56
C LYS A 140 -4.71 -38.15 8.47
N GLN A 141 -5.59 -37.70 7.57
CA GLN A 141 -6.93 -38.23 7.41
C GLN A 141 -6.96 -39.50 6.54
N HIS A 142 -6.13 -39.53 5.48
CA HIS A 142 -6.08 -40.57 4.47
C HIS A 142 -4.64 -40.94 4.14
N PRO A 143 -3.87 -41.55 5.06
CA PRO A 143 -2.49 -41.96 4.82
C PRO A 143 -2.36 -43.00 3.69
N ASP A 144 -3.41 -43.73 3.41
CA ASP A 144 -3.55 -44.71 2.32
C ASP A 144 -3.68 -44.07 0.92
N TRP A 145 -3.87 -42.75 0.85
CA TRP A 145 -3.91 -42.00 -0.43
C TRP A 145 -2.55 -41.43 -0.83
N ILE A 146 -1.51 -41.65 -0.03
CA ILE A 146 -0.25 -40.93 -0.15
C ILE A 146 0.83 -41.79 -0.80
N LEU A 147 1.43 -41.24 -1.85
CA LEU A 147 2.71 -41.70 -2.37
C LEU A 147 3.83 -41.00 -1.59
N ASP A 148 4.68 -41.77 -0.95
CA ASP A 148 5.78 -41.30 -0.10
C ASP A 148 7.13 -41.44 -0.80
N PHE A 149 7.77 -40.30 -1.10
CA PHE A 149 9.09 -40.22 -1.72
C PHE A 149 10.22 -39.90 -0.71
N GLY A 150 9.94 -40.00 0.58
CA GLY A 150 10.84 -39.65 1.68
C GLY A 150 10.93 -38.17 1.95
N SER A 151 11.45 -37.37 1.04
CA SER A 151 11.53 -35.91 1.18
C SER A 151 10.28 -35.15 0.71
N LEU A 152 9.42 -35.80 -0.04
CA LEU A 152 8.21 -35.27 -0.66
C LEU A 152 7.07 -36.26 -0.48
N LYS A 153 5.85 -35.76 -0.25
CA LYS A 153 4.62 -36.57 -0.28
C LYS A 153 3.60 -35.97 -1.24
N MET A 154 2.90 -36.83 -1.95
CA MET A 154 1.84 -36.44 -2.85
C MET A 154 0.64 -37.38 -2.75
N LEU A 155 -0.51 -36.91 -3.18
CA LEU A 155 -1.70 -37.75 -3.40
C LEU A 155 -1.44 -38.71 -4.57
N ASP A 156 -1.97 -39.92 -4.49
CA ASP A 156 -1.88 -40.92 -5.56
C ASP A 156 -2.92 -40.64 -6.67
N PRO A 157 -2.51 -40.18 -7.87
CA PRO A 157 -3.43 -39.89 -8.97
C PRO A 157 -4.17 -41.14 -9.49
N GLY A 158 -3.63 -42.32 -9.20
CA GLY A 158 -4.21 -43.62 -9.59
C GLY A 158 -5.51 -43.96 -8.85
N LEU A 159 -5.69 -43.41 -7.65
CA LEU A 159 -6.87 -43.70 -6.83
C LEU A 159 -8.08 -42.89 -7.30
N PRO A 160 -9.25 -43.54 -7.62
CA PRO A 160 -10.46 -42.81 -7.99
C PRO A 160 -10.90 -41.79 -6.94
N MET A 161 -10.88 -42.16 -5.64
CA MET A 161 -11.28 -41.29 -4.54
C MET A 161 -10.40 -40.04 -4.39
N VAL A 162 -9.12 -40.11 -4.80
CA VAL A 162 -8.24 -38.96 -4.84
C VAL A 162 -8.66 -37.96 -5.93
N ARG A 163 -9.00 -38.46 -7.13
CA ARG A 163 -9.52 -37.63 -8.21
C ARG A 163 -10.86 -36.96 -7.84
N GLU A 164 -11.76 -37.71 -7.19
CA GLU A 164 -13.04 -37.19 -6.67
C GLU A 164 -12.78 -36.10 -5.60
N PHE A 165 -11.85 -36.34 -4.68
CA PHE A 165 -11.49 -35.38 -3.64
C PHE A 165 -10.93 -34.07 -4.24
N VAL A 166 -9.96 -34.16 -5.16
CA VAL A 166 -9.39 -32.97 -5.81
C VAL A 166 -10.45 -32.21 -6.59
N THR A 167 -11.34 -32.95 -7.29
CA THR A 167 -12.48 -32.34 -7.99
C THR A 167 -13.41 -31.60 -7.02
N ALA A 168 -13.73 -32.21 -5.87
CA ALA A 168 -14.56 -31.59 -4.85
C ALA A 168 -13.92 -30.30 -4.28
N VAL A 169 -12.60 -30.29 -4.06
CA VAL A 169 -11.85 -29.11 -3.61
C VAL A 169 -11.92 -27.97 -4.63
N VAL A 170 -11.74 -28.26 -5.92
CA VAL A 170 -11.84 -27.27 -6.99
C VAL A 170 -13.28 -26.72 -7.10
N LEU A 171 -14.26 -27.62 -7.07
CA LEU A 171 -15.68 -27.22 -7.15
C LEU A 171 -16.17 -26.43 -5.95
N ASP A 172 -15.62 -26.67 -4.75
CA ASP A 172 -15.91 -25.84 -3.58
C ASP A 172 -15.54 -24.37 -3.86
N VAL A 173 -14.37 -24.14 -4.41
CA VAL A 173 -13.92 -22.78 -4.79
C VAL A 173 -14.79 -22.21 -5.91
N VAL A 174 -14.99 -22.95 -6.99
CA VAL A 174 -15.78 -22.50 -8.12
C VAL A 174 -17.20 -22.13 -7.69
N ASN A 175 -17.83 -22.92 -6.82
CA ASN A 175 -19.19 -22.65 -6.35
C ASN A 175 -19.30 -21.44 -5.43
N ARG A 176 -18.35 -21.30 -4.50
CA ARG A 176 -18.47 -20.33 -3.41
C ARG A 176 -17.87 -18.96 -3.74
N TYR A 177 -16.86 -18.92 -4.59
CA TYR A 177 -16.16 -17.69 -4.94
C TYR A 177 -16.45 -17.28 -6.39
N ASP A 178 -16.35 -16.00 -6.62
CA ASP A 178 -16.55 -15.39 -7.96
C ASP A 178 -15.23 -15.34 -8.73
N VAL A 179 -14.55 -16.51 -8.83
CA VAL A 179 -13.32 -16.62 -9.62
C VAL A 179 -13.64 -16.67 -11.11
N ASP A 180 -12.79 -16.06 -11.94
CA ASP A 180 -12.93 -16.06 -13.40
C ASP A 180 -12.38 -17.36 -14.02
N GLY A 181 -11.48 -18.05 -13.30
CA GLY A 181 -10.91 -19.32 -13.76
C GLY A 181 -10.39 -20.20 -12.64
N ALA A 182 -10.26 -21.49 -12.94
CA ALA A 182 -9.47 -22.46 -12.20
C ALA A 182 -8.21 -22.78 -12.99
N HIS A 183 -7.06 -22.89 -12.31
CA HIS A 183 -5.77 -23.09 -12.96
C HIS A 183 -4.96 -24.16 -12.24
N PHE A 184 -4.37 -25.10 -12.99
CA PHE A 184 -3.41 -26.06 -12.48
C PHE A 184 -2.00 -25.74 -12.93
N ASP A 185 -1.00 -26.04 -12.06
CA ASP A 185 0.37 -26.15 -12.46
C ASP A 185 0.68 -27.55 -13.02
N ASP A 186 1.96 -27.89 -13.17
CA ASP A 186 2.44 -29.12 -13.82
C ASP A 186 2.91 -30.22 -12.85
N TYR A 187 2.65 -30.08 -11.54
CA TYR A 187 3.07 -31.06 -10.54
C TYR A 187 2.06 -32.25 -10.45
N PHE A 188 1.85 -32.92 -11.58
CA PHE A 188 0.98 -34.12 -11.63
C PHE A 188 1.68 -35.36 -11.09
N TYR A 189 2.96 -35.50 -11.35
CA TYR A 189 3.90 -36.43 -10.72
C TYR A 189 5.19 -35.67 -10.39
N PRO A 190 6.01 -36.17 -9.44
CA PRO A 190 7.15 -35.40 -8.97
C PRO A 190 8.28 -35.35 -10.01
N TYR A 191 8.98 -34.22 -10.05
CA TYR A 191 10.17 -34.03 -10.86
C TYR A 191 11.36 -34.81 -10.28
N THR A 192 11.55 -34.68 -8.98
CA THR A 192 12.67 -35.33 -8.23
C THR A 192 12.20 -35.52 -6.78
N PRO A 193 12.27 -36.75 -6.27
CA PRO A 193 12.63 -37.97 -6.99
C PRO A 193 11.57 -38.36 -8.02
N THR A 194 12.00 -38.96 -9.15
CA THR A 194 11.05 -39.46 -10.17
C THR A 194 10.34 -40.70 -9.65
N ILE A 195 9.06 -40.84 -9.92
CA ILE A 195 8.24 -42.00 -9.53
C ILE A 195 8.76 -43.27 -10.23
N THR A 196 8.89 -44.37 -9.50
CA THR A 196 9.31 -45.68 -9.99
C THR A 196 8.24 -46.74 -9.76
N THR A 197 8.07 -47.17 -8.51
CA THR A 197 7.16 -48.26 -8.09
C THR A 197 6.22 -47.89 -6.98
N GLU A 198 6.22 -46.63 -6.56
CA GLU A 198 5.43 -46.11 -5.40
C GLU A 198 3.93 -46.32 -5.59
N ASP A 199 3.45 -46.30 -6.84
CA ASP A 199 2.05 -46.53 -7.22
C ASP A 199 1.78 -47.96 -7.80
N ALA A 200 2.72 -48.90 -7.69
CA ALA A 200 2.57 -50.21 -8.28
C ALA A 200 1.38 -51.03 -7.75
N SER A 201 1.06 -50.86 -6.45
CA SER A 201 -0.09 -51.49 -5.86
C SER A 201 -1.41 -50.88 -6.37
N THR A 202 -1.42 -49.59 -6.57
CA THR A 202 -2.59 -48.87 -7.13
C THR A 202 -2.78 -49.27 -8.59
N PHE A 203 -1.72 -49.37 -9.37
CA PHE A 203 -1.77 -49.87 -10.74
C PHE A 203 -2.32 -51.27 -10.84
N ALA A 204 -1.89 -52.21 -9.96
CA ALA A 204 -2.38 -53.58 -9.92
C ALA A 204 -3.93 -53.64 -9.66
N ASN A 205 -4.43 -52.74 -8.80
CA ASN A 205 -5.85 -52.75 -8.40
C ASN A 205 -6.74 -51.93 -9.33
N TYR A 206 -6.21 -50.88 -9.96
CA TYR A 206 -7.00 -49.89 -10.72
C TYR A 206 -6.45 -49.67 -12.14
N SER A 207 -5.91 -50.70 -12.78
CA SER A 207 -5.30 -50.61 -14.14
C SER A 207 -6.31 -50.25 -15.25
N ARG A 208 -7.60 -50.46 -15.03
CA ARG A 208 -8.63 -50.25 -16.04
C ARG A 208 -8.38 -50.96 -17.38
N GLY A 209 -7.59 -52.08 -17.36
CA GLY A 209 -7.19 -52.81 -18.54
C GLY A 209 -5.98 -52.19 -19.30
N ILE A 210 -5.40 -51.12 -18.83
CA ILE A 210 -4.16 -50.52 -19.39
C ILE A 210 -2.99 -51.35 -18.90
N SER A 211 -2.17 -51.85 -19.83
CA SER A 211 -1.05 -52.72 -19.51
C SER A 211 0.25 -51.97 -19.24
N ASN A 212 0.43 -50.80 -19.81
CA ASN A 212 1.63 -49.96 -19.61
C ASN A 212 1.39 -48.95 -18.45
N ILE A 213 2.23 -49.00 -17.43
CA ILE A 213 2.09 -48.13 -16.26
C ILE A 213 2.25 -46.64 -16.62
N GLY A 214 3.09 -46.27 -17.59
CA GLY A 214 3.26 -44.91 -18.03
C GLY A 214 2.00 -44.37 -18.73
N ASP A 215 1.37 -45.21 -19.57
CA ASP A 215 0.09 -44.85 -20.20
C ASP A 215 -1.02 -44.70 -19.14
N TRP A 216 -1.06 -45.60 -18.15
CA TRP A 216 -2.00 -45.53 -17.04
C TRP A 216 -1.81 -44.31 -16.16
N ARG A 217 -0.59 -43.87 -15.89
CA ARG A 217 -0.30 -42.63 -15.16
C ARG A 217 -0.81 -41.40 -15.92
N ARG A 218 -0.59 -41.31 -17.23
CA ARG A 218 -1.13 -40.24 -18.08
C ARG A 218 -2.65 -40.25 -18.10
N ASP A 219 -3.23 -41.45 -18.23
CA ASP A 219 -4.69 -41.60 -18.22
C ASP A 219 -5.32 -41.16 -16.88
N ASN A 220 -4.67 -41.38 -15.74
CA ASN A 220 -5.14 -40.89 -14.45
C ASN A 220 -5.17 -39.35 -14.39
N VAL A 221 -4.15 -38.68 -14.95
CA VAL A 221 -4.13 -37.21 -15.05
C VAL A 221 -5.20 -36.72 -16.01
N ASN A 222 -5.35 -37.35 -17.18
CA ASN A 222 -6.37 -37.01 -18.16
C ASN A 222 -7.78 -37.13 -17.58
N LEU A 223 -8.05 -38.19 -16.80
CA LEU A 223 -9.32 -38.40 -16.11
C LEU A 223 -9.61 -37.25 -15.10
N LEU A 224 -8.63 -36.81 -14.31
CA LEU A 224 -8.82 -35.67 -13.40
C LEU A 224 -9.16 -34.41 -14.18
N VAL A 225 -8.40 -34.11 -15.23
CA VAL A 225 -8.60 -32.92 -16.07
C VAL A 225 -10.01 -32.94 -16.68
N GLN A 226 -10.45 -34.09 -17.23
CA GLN A 226 -11.81 -34.28 -17.77
C GLN A 226 -12.86 -34.06 -16.67
N MET A 227 -12.73 -34.72 -15.51
CA MET A 227 -13.70 -34.62 -14.42
C MET A 227 -13.91 -33.18 -13.97
N ILE A 228 -12.84 -32.42 -13.82
CA ILE A 228 -12.91 -31.02 -13.42
C ILE A 228 -13.57 -30.17 -14.48
N TYR A 229 -13.12 -30.29 -15.74
CA TYR A 229 -13.70 -29.55 -16.87
C TYR A 229 -15.21 -29.79 -16.95
N ASP A 230 -15.64 -31.06 -17.01
CA ASP A 230 -17.06 -31.40 -17.10
C ASP A 230 -17.86 -30.86 -15.92
N SER A 231 -17.29 -30.94 -14.71
CA SER A 231 -17.96 -30.46 -13.51
C SER A 231 -18.10 -28.94 -13.51
N ILE A 232 -17.09 -28.19 -13.96
CA ILE A 232 -17.16 -26.73 -14.13
C ILE A 232 -18.24 -26.35 -15.14
N GLN A 233 -18.30 -27.08 -16.29
CA GLN A 233 -19.34 -26.82 -17.31
C GLN A 233 -20.77 -26.99 -16.76
N VAL A 234 -20.96 -27.87 -15.76
CA VAL A 234 -22.29 -28.10 -15.15
C VAL A 234 -22.64 -26.98 -14.15
N VAL A 235 -21.66 -26.52 -13.33
CA VAL A 235 -21.98 -25.64 -12.19
C VAL A 235 -21.81 -24.14 -12.52
N LYS A 236 -20.77 -23.78 -13.27
CA LYS A 236 -20.49 -22.41 -13.71
C LYS A 236 -19.77 -22.42 -15.08
N PRO A 237 -20.48 -22.61 -16.19
CA PRO A 237 -19.88 -22.81 -17.52
C PRO A 237 -19.01 -21.65 -17.97
N TRP A 238 -19.21 -20.44 -17.44
CA TRP A 238 -18.38 -19.26 -17.73
C TRP A 238 -17.01 -19.29 -17.05
N VAL A 239 -16.80 -20.12 -16.00
CA VAL A 239 -15.48 -20.21 -15.35
C VAL A 239 -14.52 -20.95 -16.29
N LYS A 240 -13.40 -20.32 -16.57
CA LYS A 240 -12.34 -20.85 -17.43
C LYS A 240 -11.55 -21.94 -16.70
N PHE A 241 -11.16 -22.99 -17.41
CA PHE A 241 -10.23 -23.99 -16.88
C PHE A 241 -8.97 -24.03 -17.72
N GLY A 242 -7.82 -23.77 -17.07
CA GLY A 242 -6.53 -23.77 -17.72
C GLY A 242 -5.46 -24.50 -16.94
N ILE A 243 -4.41 -24.87 -17.65
CA ILE A 243 -3.27 -25.59 -17.06
C ILE A 243 -1.96 -24.99 -17.59
N SER A 244 -0.94 -24.88 -16.71
CA SER A 244 0.42 -24.50 -17.09
C SER A 244 1.32 -25.74 -17.12
N PRO A 245 1.30 -26.55 -18.21
CA PRO A 245 2.15 -27.71 -18.33
C PRO A 245 3.62 -27.30 -18.46
N PHE A 246 4.54 -28.23 -18.17
CA PHE A 246 5.94 -28.03 -18.47
C PHE A 246 6.15 -27.67 -19.95
N GLY A 247 7.03 -26.70 -20.23
CA GLY A 247 7.18 -26.10 -21.56
C GLY A 247 7.65 -27.05 -22.67
N ILE A 248 8.21 -28.22 -22.34
CA ILE A 248 8.59 -29.27 -23.29
C ILE A 248 7.65 -30.47 -23.08
N TRP A 249 6.75 -30.69 -24.04
CA TRP A 249 5.84 -31.82 -24.00
C TRP A 249 6.60 -33.15 -24.01
N LYS A 250 7.50 -33.29 -25.00
CA LYS A 250 8.31 -34.50 -25.16
C LYS A 250 9.70 -34.16 -25.69
N ASN A 251 10.74 -34.80 -25.17
CA ASN A 251 12.11 -34.59 -25.62
C ASN A 251 12.22 -34.86 -27.12
N GLY A 252 12.86 -33.95 -27.87
CA GLY A 252 12.96 -34.02 -29.31
C GLY A 252 11.74 -33.48 -30.08
N VAL A 253 10.74 -32.96 -29.41
CA VAL A 253 9.52 -32.41 -30.02
C VAL A 253 9.31 -30.96 -29.57
N PRO A 254 9.28 -29.97 -30.52
CA PRO A 254 9.65 -30.10 -31.93
C PRO A 254 11.13 -30.48 -32.13
N SER A 255 11.49 -30.81 -33.37
CA SER A 255 12.84 -31.26 -33.71
C SER A 255 13.94 -30.30 -33.21
N GLY A 256 14.94 -30.85 -32.51
CA GLY A 256 16.08 -30.13 -31.95
C GLY A 256 15.81 -29.55 -30.54
N ILE A 257 14.65 -29.81 -29.93
CA ILE A 257 14.39 -29.48 -28.53
C ILE A 257 14.95 -30.56 -27.62
N ILE A 258 15.68 -30.15 -26.59
CA ILE A 258 16.35 -31.05 -25.62
C ILE A 258 15.99 -30.56 -24.20
N GLY A 259 15.42 -31.43 -23.37
CA GLY A 259 15.13 -31.12 -21.96
C GLY A 259 14.33 -32.23 -21.30
N LEU A 260 13.75 -31.92 -20.16
CA LEU A 260 12.87 -32.84 -19.44
C LEU A 260 11.70 -33.23 -20.35
N ASP A 261 11.41 -34.52 -20.40
CA ASP A 261 10.30 -35.12 -21.14
C ASP A 261 9.07 -35.19 -20.23
N ALA A 262 8.18 -34.20 -20.33
CA ALA A 262 6.99 -34.14 -19.47
C ALA A 262 6.06 -35.34 -19.68
N TYR A 263 5.95 -35.81 -20.93
CA TYR A 263 5.12 -36.95 -21.28
C TYR A 263 5.56 -38.23 -20.57
N SER A 264 6.89 -38.48 -20.48
CA SER A 264 7.42 -39.71 -19.95
C SER A 264 7.87 -39.64 -18.49
N GLN A 265 8.22 -38.46 -17.97
CA GLN A 265 8.77 -38.32 -16.61
C GLN A 265 7.75 -37.86 -15.57
N ILE A 266 6.91 -36.91 -15.90
CA ILE A 266 5.84 -36.40 -15.01
C ILE A 266 4.44 -36.78 -15.54
N PHE A 267 4.39 -37.60 -16.58
CA PHE A 267 3.17 -38.17 -17.17
C PHE A 267 2.11 -37.10 -17.52
N CYS A 268 2.56 -35.94 -17.97
CA CYS A 268 1.76 -34.81 -18.38
C CYS A 268 1.55 -34.84 -19.90
N ASP A 269 0.36 -35.16 -20.37
CA ASP A 269 0.00 -35.19 -21.78
C ASP A 269 -0.96 -34.05 -22.15
N ALA A 270 -0.42 -32.83 -22.19
CA ALA A 270 -1.22 -31.66 -22.49
C ALA A 270 -1.84 -31.67 -23.90
N THR A 271 -1.25 -32.41 -24.85
CA THR A 271 -1.83 -32.55 -26.19
C THR A 271 -3.13 -33.37 -26.16
N ALA A 272 -3.22 -34.34 -25.25
CA ALA A 272 -4.46 -35.11 -25.06
C ALA A 272 -5.62 -34.21 -24.58
N TRP A 273 -5.34 -33.23 -23.70
CA TRP A 273 -6.35 -32.31 -23.20
C TRP A 273 -6.86 -31.36 -24.28
N LEU A 274 -5.95 -30.86 -25.13
CA LEU A 274 -6.33 -30.04 -26.29
C LEU A 274 -7.18 -30.82 -27.29
N ASN A 275 -6.78 -32.07 -27.62
CA ASN A 275 -7.55 -32.94 -28.51
C ASN A 275 -8.93 -33.30 -27.98
N ALA A 276 -9.03 -33.50 -26.66
CA ALA A 276 -10.31 -33.83 -25.99
C ALA A 276 -11.19 -32.59 -25.72
N GLY A 277 -10.66 -31.37 -25.85
CA GLY A 277 -11.35 -30.14 -25.53
C GLY A 277 -11.65 -29.99 -24.03
N THR A 278 -10.79 -30.47 -23.15
CA THR A 278 -10.97 -30.49 -21.69
C THR A 278 -10.23 -29.38 -20.95
N VAL A 279 -9.77 -28.39 -21.69
CA VAL A 279 -9.19 -27.13 -21.18
C VAL A 279 -9.65 -25.99 -22.07
N ASP A 280 -9.83 -24.81 -21.51
CA ASP A 280 -10.15 -23.59 -22.25
C ASP A 280 -8.88 -22.89 -22.74
N TYR A 281 -7.78 -23.02 -21.98
CA TYR A 281 -6.48 -22.46 -22.36
C TYR A 281 -5.32 -23.29 -21.79
N LEU A 282 -4.17 -23.17 -22.42
CA LEU A 282 -2.90 -23.64 -21.89
C LEU A 282 -1.92 -22.48 -21.68
N THR A 283 -1.06 -22.64 -20.66
CA THR A 283 0.02 -21.71 -20.33
C THR A 283 1.34 -22.47 -20.20
N PRO A 284 1.89 -23.07 -21.30
CA PRO A 284 3.12 -23.86 -21.20
C PRO A 284 4.26 -23.00 -20.66
N GLN A 285 5.03 -23.53 -19.72
CA GLN A 285 6.10 -22.83 -19.00
C GLN A 285 7.36 -22.70 -19.86
N LEU A 286 7.36 -21.74 -20.79
CA LEU A 286 8.46 -21.50 -21.75
C LEU A 286 9.51 -20.55 -21.11
N TYR A 287 10.19 -21.01 -20.04
CA TYR A 287 11.10 -20.20 -19.22
C TYR A 287 12.53 -20.11 -19.76
N TRP A 288 12.71 -20.17 -21.07
CA TRP A 288 13.99 -20.16 -21.75
C TRP A 288 14.08 -19.07 -22.82
N PRO A 289 15.33 -18.57 -23.09
CA PRO A 289 15.55 -17.57 -24.13
C PRO A 289 15.44 -18.16 -25.53
N PHE A 290 15.57 -17.30 -26.51
CA PHE A 290 15.69 -17.73 -27.91
C PHE A 290 16.98 -18.53 -28.13
N GLY A 291 16.91 -19.55 -29.01
CA GLY A 291 18.04 -20.42 -29.34
C GLY A 291 18.31 -21.52 -28.32
N GLY A 292 19.37 -22.27 -28.58
CA GLY A 292 19.78 -23.41 -27.72
C GLY A 292 18.87 -24.62 -27.82
N GLY A 293 18.98 -25.50 -26.81
CA GLY A 293 18.21 -26.76 -26.76
C GLY A 293 16.76 -26.60 -26.34
N GLN A 294 16.38 -25.44 -25.77
CA GLN A 294 15.04 -25.14 -25.25
C GLN A 294 14.50 -23.85 -25.86
N ASP A 295 14.71 -23.74 -27.18
CA ASP A 295 14.47 -22.54 -27.96
C ASP A 295 13.00 -22.08 -27.94
N TYR A 296 12.75 -20.90 -27.37
CA TYR A 296 11.42 -20.26 -27.33
C TYR A 296 10.81 -20.14 -28.74
N ALA A 297 11.63 -19.76 -29.74
CA ALA A 297 11.16 -19.57 -31.11
C ALA A 297 10.70 -20.86 -31.80
N LYS A 298 11.07 -22.02 -31.28
CA LYS A 298 10.61 -23.32 -31.76
C LYS A 298 9.45 -23.86 -30.91
N LEU A 299 9.51 -23.68 -29.61
CA LEU A 299 8.50 -24.21 -28.69
C LEU A 299 7.15 -23.49 -28.87
N LEU A 300 7.14 -22.15 -28.96
CA LEU A 300 5.89 -21.39 -29.06
C LEU A 300 5.07 -21.76 -30.30
N PRO A 301 5.60 -21.73 -31.54
CA PRO A 301 4.82 -22.11 -32.72
C PRO A 301 4.36 -23.56 -32.70
N TRP A 302 5.18 -24.47 -32.09
CA TRP A 302 4.77 -25.85 -31.92
C TRP A 302 3.55 -25.99 -31.00
N TRP A 303 3.54 -25.31 -29.84
CA TRP A 303 2.38 -25.30 -28.94
C TRP A 303 1.13 -24.71 -29.65
N ALA A 304 1.32 -23.61 -30.37
CA ALA A 304 0.24 -23.02 -31.12
C ALA A 304 -0.35 -23.97 -32.18
N SER A 305 0.49 -24.78 -32.82
CA SER A 305 0.04 -25.78 -33.81
C SER A 305 -0.73 -26.96 -33.20
N GLN A 306 -0.75 -27.13 -31.88
CA GLN A 306 -1.50 -28.19 -31.21
C GLN A 306 -2.92 -27.76 -30.79
N LEU A 307 -3.29 -26.49 -30.97
CA LEU A 307 -4.59 -25.96 -30.58
C LEU A 307 -5.72 -26.45 -31.50
N HIS A 308 -6.89 -26.63 -30.93
CA HIS A 308 -8.14 -26.96 -31.63
C HIS A 308 -9.25 -25.94 -31.32
N GLY A 309 -8.88 -24.67 -31.19
CA GLY A 309 -9.77 -23.57 -30.83
C GLY A 309 -9.54 -22.99 -29.42
N GLN A 310 -8.84 -23.70 -28.55
CA GLN A 310 -8.45 -23.20 -27.23
C GLN A 310 -7.45 -22.04 -27.33
N HIS A 311 -7.32 -21.26 -26.27
CA HIS A 311 -6.34 -20.16 -26.21
C HIS A 311 -4.96 -20.66 -25.73
N LEU A 312 -3.90 -20.06 -26.26
CA LEU A 312 -2.53 -20.22 -25.78
C LEU A 312 -2.05 -18.91 -25.15
N TYR A 313 -1.63 -18.99 -23.89
CA TYR A 313 -1.01 -17.90 -23.14
C TYR A 313 0.36 -18.36 -22.64
N PRO A 314 1.47 -18.25 -23.42
CA PRO A 314 2.76 -18.77 -23.01
C PRO A 314 3.19 -18.22 -21.66
N GLY A 315 3.59 -19.11 -20.77
CA GLY A 315 4.20 -18.79 -19.51
C GLY A 315 5.65 -18.36 -19.70
N GLN A 316 6.02 -17.19 -19.22
CA GLN A 316 7.34 -16.60 -19.41
C GLN A 316 8.05 -16.42 -18.07
N GLY A 317 9.32 -16.90 -17.99
CA GLY A 317 10.11 -16.84 -16.76
C GLY A 317 10.73 -15.47 -16.52
N ALA A 318 9.92 -14.46 -16.20
CA ALA A 318 10.36 -13.09 -16.00
C ALA A 318 11.42 -12.96 -14.87
N TYR A 319 11.38 -13.82 -13.84
CA TYR A 319 12.39 -13.89 -12.78
C TYR A 319 13.80 -14.22 -13.30
N ARG A 320 13.94 -14.71 -14.54
CA ARG A 320 15.22 -15.07 -15.17
C ARG A 320 15.86 -13.96 -15.98
N ILE A 321 15.17 -12.84 -16.20
CA ILE A 321 15.63 -11.71 -17.04
C ILE A 321 17.07 -11.28 -16.70
N SER A 322 17.41 -11.22 -15.43
CA SER A 322 18.74 -10.81 -14.98
C SER A 322 19.83 -11.83 -15.33
N THR A 323 19.46 -13.07 -15.62
CA THR A 323 20.40 -14.14 -15.96
C THR A 323 20.65 -14.30 -17.46
N TRP A 324 19.80 -13.72 -18.31
CA TRP A 324 19.94 -13.78 -19.76
C TRP A 324 20.94 -12.73 -20.27
N SER A 325 21.68 -13.05 -21.32
CA SER A 325 22.67 -12.13 -21.90
C SER A 325 22.04 -10.96 -22.64
N ASP A 326 20.96 -11.22 -23.40
CA ASP A 326 20.25 -10.22 -24.17
C ASP A 326 19.08 -9.61 -23.34
N PRO A 327 19.09 -8.30 -23.07
CA PRO A 327 17.97 -7.64 -22.40
C PRO A 327 16.69 -7.59 -23.25
N SER A 328 16.80 -7.83 -24.56
CA SER A 328 15.66 -7.82 -25.48
C SER A 328 14.90 -9.14 -25.55
N GLU A 329 15.31 -10.17 -24.82
CA GLU A 329 14.65 -11.51 -24.86
C GLU A 329 13.16 -11.41 -24.58
N MET A 330 12.74 -10.86 -23.44
CA MET A 330 11.33 -10.72 -23.09
C MET A 330 10.55 -9.82 -24.07
N PRO A 331 11.05 -8.63 -24.45
CA PRO A 331 10.47 -7.85 -25.54
C PRO A 331 10.26 -8.62 -26.84
N ASN A 332 11.23 -9.43 -27.24
CA ASN A 332 11.14 -10.24 -28.47
C ASN A 332 10.13 -11.40 -28.33
N MET A 333 10.01 -12.00 -27.14
CA MET A 333 8.97 -12.99 -26.84
C MET A 333 7.57 -12.39 -27.01
N ILE A 334 7.32 -11.20 -26.49
CA ILE A 334 6.03 -10.50 -26.64
C ILE A 334 5.71 -10.26 -28.12
N LYS A 335 6.71 -9.83 -28.89
CA LYS A 335 6.52 -9.63 -30.36
C LYS A 335 6.15 -10.94 -31.05
N LEU A 336 6.87 -12.02 -30.75
CA LEU A 336 6.59 -13.33 -31.33
C LEU A 336 5.20 -13.86 -30.89
N ASN A 337 4.81 -13.66 -29.63
CA ASN A 337 3.49 -14.02 -29.16
C ASN A 337 2.39 -13.32 -29.99
N ARG A 338 2.51 -12.02 -30.22
CA ARG A 338 1.56 -11.24 -31.00
C ARG A 338 1.53 -11.60 -32.51
N GLN A 339 2.60 -12.22 -33.02
CA GLN A 339 2.71 -12.64 -34.42
C GLN A 339 2.27 -14.10 -34.66
N THR A 340 2.11 -14.88 -33.58
CA THR A 340 1.78 -16.30 -33.67
C THR A 340 0.26 -16.49 -33.50
N GLU A 341 -0.39 -17.03 -34.56
CA GLU A 341 -1.81 -17.34 -34.52
C GLU A 341 -2.16 -18.31 -33.40
N GLY A 342 -3.28 -18.08 -32.68
CA GLY A 342 -3.70 -18.87 -31.53
C GLY A 342 -3.05 -18.44 -30.21
N VAL A 343 -2.07 -17.54 -30.24
CA VAL A 343 -1.46 -16.96 -29.05
C VAL A 343 -2.13 -15.63 -28.74
N TYR A 344 -2.77 -15.56 -27.59
CA TYR A 344 -3.61 -14.41 -27.22
C TYR A 344 -3.09 -13.61 -26.03
N GLY A 345 -1.81 -13.77 -25.66
CA GLY A 345 -1.21 -13.00 -24.56
C GLY A 345 0.02 -13.62 -23.95
N SER A 346 0.28 -13.26 -22.70
CA SER A 346 1.47 -13.69 -21.93
C SER A 346 1.12 -13.84 -20.45
N VAL A 347 1.74 -14.81 -19.78
CA VAL A 347 1.66 -14.97 -18.32
C VAL A 347 3.08 -14.97 -17.73
N TYR A 348 3.34 -14.07 -16.80
CA TYR A 348 4.69 -13.86 -16.25
C TYR A 348 4.88 -14.58 -14.92
N PHE A 349 5.89 -15.42 -14.84
CA PHE A 349 6.33 -16.02 -13.61
C PHE A 349 7.63 -15.34 -13.14
N ARG A 350 7.64 -14.72 -12.00
CA ARG A 350 6.61 -14.49 -10.99
C ARG A 350 6.48 -13.00 -10.69
N THR A 351 5.43 -12.62 -9.96
CA THR A 351 5.08 -11.22 -9.73
C THR A 351 6.21 -10.38 -9.16
N ASN A 352 6.79 -10.73 -8.02
CA ASN A 352 7.81 -9.87 -7.39
C ASN A 352 9.10 -9.81 -8.21
N MET A 353 9.83 -10.92 -8.29
CA MET A 353 11.15 -10.94 -8.96
C MET A 353 11.10 -10.64 -10.46
N GLY A 354 9.94 -10.89 -11.10
CA GLY A 354 9.78 -10.75 -12.55
C GLY A 354 9.24 -9.41 -12.98
N LEU A 355 8.39 -8.80 -12.16
CA LEU A 355 7.69 -7.56 -12.50
C LEU A 355 7.97 -6.44 -11.49
N LEU A 356 7.62 -6.62 -10.21
CA LEU A 356 7.67 -5.53 -9.22
C LEU A 356 9.10 -5.11 -8.86
N ASP A 357 10.05 -6.04 -8.81
CA ASP A 357 11.49 -5.74 -8.66
C ASP A 357 12.07 -5.06 -9.93
N ASN A 358 11.28 -5.00 -10.99
CA ASN A 358 11.59 -4.34 -12.26
C ASN A 358 12.97 -4.72 -12.85
N PRO A 359 13.28 -6.04 -13.00
CA PRO A 359 14.60 -6.46 -13.42
C PRO A 359 14.94 -5.89 -14.80
N ARG A 360 16.08 -5.18 -14.89
CA ARG A 360 16.56 -4.48 -16.10
C ARG A 360 15.56 -3.50 -16.71
N GLY A 361 14.63 -2.92 -15.90
CA GLY A 361 13.61 -1.99 -16.40
C GLY A 361 12.51 -2.68 -17.22
N PHE A 362 12.25 -3.96 -16.98
CA PHE A 362 11.26 -4.70 -17.77
C PHE A 362 9.83 -4.23 -17.52
N ALA A 363 9.46 -3.97 -16.27
CA ALA A 363 8.13 -3.42 -15.96
C ALA A 363 7.91 -2.04 -16.59
N ASP A 364 8.94 -1.18 -16.57
CA ASP A 364 8.89 0.12 -17.26
C ASP A 364 8.75 -0.06 -18.78
N THR A 365 9.42 -1.07 -19.34
CA THR A 365 9.31 -1.42 -20.77
C THR A 365 7.90 -1.90 -21.11
N LEU A 366 7.26 -2.70 -20.26
CA LEU A 366 5.87 -3.08 -20.42
C LEU A 366 4.97 -1.84 -20.37
N LYS A 367 5.02 -1.08 -19.28
CA LYS A 367 4.18 0.10 -19.04
C LYS A 367 4.29 1.15 -20.13
N ASN A 368 5.51 1.49 -20.53
CA ASN A 368 5.74 2.62 -21.43
C ASN A 368 5.69 2.25 -22.92
N ASN A 369 5.83 0.96 -23.26
CA ASN A 369 5.87 0.50 -24.66
C ASN A 369 4.79 -0.55 -24.97
N TYR A 370 4.98 -1.80 -24.50
CA TYR A 370 4.15 -2.93 -24.94
C TYR A 370 2.72 -2.89 -24.39
N TYR A 371 2.54 -2.40 -23.16
CA TYR A 371 1.28 -2.32 -22.44
C TYR A 371 0.85 -0.88 -22.16
N HIS A 372 1.44 0.06 -22.91
CA HIS A 372 1.11 1.49 -22.82
C HIS A 372 -0.39 1.74 -22.98
N PHE A 373 -1.03 1.09 -23.94
CA PHE A 373 -2.47 1.05 -24.05
C PHE A 373 -3.05 -0.14 -23.31
N LYS A 374 -4.18 0.05 -22.67
CA LYS A 374 -4.90 -1.02 -21.99
C LYS A 374 -5.44 -2.02 -23.01
N ALA A 375 -5.65 -3.26 -22.59
CA ALA A 375 -6.23 -4.29 -23.44
C ALA A 375 -7.33 -5.03 -22.71
N LEU A 376 -8.37 -5.40 -23.45
CA LEU A 376 -9.39 -6.34 -22.98
C LEU A 376 -8.80 -7.75 -22.96
N ILE A 377 -9.34 -8.61 -22.12
CA ILE A 377 -9.04 -10.02 -22.16
C ILE A 377 -9.71 -10.64 -23.40
N PRO A 378 -9.08 -11.60 -24.07
CA PRO A 378 -9.67 -12.28 -25.21
C PRO A 378 -10.96 -13.01 -24.81
N GLN A 379 -12.01 -12.80 -25.59
CA GLN A 379 -13.28 -13.52 -25.44
C GLN A 379 -13.15 -14.98 -25.83
N MET A 380 -14.00 -15.83 -25.26
CA MET A 380 -14.07 -17.26 -25.56
C MET A 380 -15.46 -17.59 -26.11
N ASP A 381 -15.65 -17.42 -27.42
CA ASP A 381 -16.95 -17.55 -28.11
C ASP A 381 -17.60 -18.92 -27.91
N TRP A 382 -16.79 -19.97 -27.60
CA TRP A 382 -17.33 -21.31 -27.31
C TRP A 382 -17.95 -21.45 -25.92
N LYS A 383 -17.68 -20.48 -25.02
CA LYS A 383 -18.30 -20.44 -23.68
C LYS A 383 -19.56 -19.60 -23.68
N ASP A 384 -19.52 -18.49 -24.37
CA ASP A 384 -20.61 -17.54 -24.48
C ASP A 384 -20.38 -16.65 -25.70
N GLY A 385 -21.38 -16.48 -26.54
CA GLY A 385 -21.36 -15.64 -27.73
C GLY A 385 -22.46 -14.59 -27.75
N ILE A 386 -23.08 -14.27 -26.59
CA ILE A 386 -24.13 -13.27 -26.45
C ILE A 386 -23.58 -12.03 -25.75
N ASP A 387 -23.57 -10.91 -26.47
CA ASP A 387 -23.10 -9.65 -25.92
C ASP A 387 -24.01 -9.16 -24.77
N PRO A 388 -23.46 -8.59 -23.69
CA PRO A 388 -24.25 -7.94 -22.65
C PRO A 388 -24.95 -6.68 -23.18
N ASN A 389 -26.00 -6.25 -22.50
CA ASN A 389 -26.66 -4.99 -22.83
C ASN A 389 -25.75 -3.79 -22.50
N ALA A 390 -25.87 -2.73 -23.34
CA ALA A 390 -25.12 -1.50 -23.14
C ALA A 390 -25.47 -0.80 -21.83
N PRO A 391 -24.49 -0.13 -21.18
CA PRO A 391 -24.78 0.79 -20.08
C PRO A 391 -25.59 1.98 -20.57
N ASP A 392 -26.53 2.43 -19.73
CA ASP A 392 -27.34 3.60 -20.00
C ASP A 392 -26.97 4.77 -19.07
N ASN A 393 -27.41 5.98 -19.45
CA ASN A 393 -27.36 7.18 -18.61
C ASN A 393 -25.93 7.49 -18.12
N LEU A 394 -24.95 7.37 -19.02
CA LEU A 394 -23.60 7.86 -18.73
C LEU A 394 -23.67 9.37 -18.47
N ARG A 395 -23.13 9.81 -17.34
CA ARG A 395 -23.12 11.20 -16.90
C ARG A 395 -21.85 11.51 -16.11
N TYR A 396 -21.47 12.77 -16.10
CA TYR A 396 -20.38 13.30 -15.28
C TYR A 396 -20.98 14.28 -14.27
N GLU A 397 -21.00 13.91 -13.02
CA GLU A 397 -21.73 14.62 -11.97
C GLU A 397 -20.98 14.60 -10.63
N PRO A 398 -21.19 15.58 -9.73
CA PRO A 398 -20.64 15.54 -8.37
C PRO A 398 -21.17 14.32 -7.60
N ILE A 399 -20.34 13.78 -6.71
CA ILE A 399 -20.79 12.76 -5.74
C ILE A 399 -21.89 13.38 -4.86
N THR A 400 -22.91 12.57 -4.55
CA THR A 400 -24.04 12.99 -3.68
C THR A 400 -23.51 13.58 -2.38
N GLY A 401 -23.86 14.86 -2.12
CA GLY A 401 -23.37 15.61 -0.95
C GLY A 401 -22.33 16.69 -1.30
N GLY A 402 -21.99 16.90 -2.59
CA GLY A 402 -21.16 18.03 -3.04
C GLY A 402 -19.66 17.73 -3.11
N GLY A 403 -19.28 16.47 -3.31
CA GLY A 403 -17.89 16.06 -3.53
C GLY A 403 -17.41 16.18 -4.98
N PRO A 404 -16.21 15.67 -5.30
CA PRO A 404 -15.64 15.67 -6.63
C PRO A 404 -16.55 15.03 -7.67
N ALA A 405 -16.48 15.51 -8.93
CA ALA A 405 -17.26 14.95 -10.03
C ALA A 405 -16.67 13.62 -10.51
N VAL A 406 -17.54 12.68 -10.83
CA VAL A 406 -17.23 11.32 -11.27
C VAL A 406 -18.02 10.96 -12.52
N LEU A 407 -17.47 10.05 -13.34
CA LEU A 407 -18.27 9.34 -14.32
C LEU A 407 -19.16 8.33 -13.61
N ARG A 408 -20.43 8.28 -13.99
CA ARG A 408 -21.41 7.34 -13.48
C ARG A 408 -22.33 6.87 -14.59
N TRP A 409 -22.73 5.62 -14.53
CA TRP A 409 -23.71 5.01 -15.44
C TRP A 409 -24.61 4.06 -14.69
N ASP A 410 -25.74 3.72 -15.29
CA ASP A 410 -26.69 2.82 -14.70
C ASP A 410 -26.34 1.36 -15.02
N LEU A 411 -26.82 0.43 -14.20
CA LEU A 411 -26.63 -1.00 -14.42
C LEU A 411 -27.38 -1.41 -15.70
N PRO A 412 -26.70 -2.03 -16.69
CA PRO A 412 -27.40 -2.58 -17.83
C PRO A 412 -28.45 -3.61 -17.44
N ALA A 413 -29.51 -3.71 -18.22
CA ALA A 413 -30.45 -4.81 -18.09
C ALA A 413 -29.73 -6.15 -18.32
N GLN A 414 -30.30 -7.22 -17.78
CA GLN A 414 -29.83 -8.59 -18.02
C GLN A 414 -29.89 -8.93 -19.51
N ALA A 415 -28.86 -9.60 -20.03
CA ALA A 415 -28.80 -10.05 -21.42
C ALA A 415 -29.78 -11.21 -21.69
N ALA A 416 -29.90 -11.61 -22.98
CA ALA A 416 -30.89 -12.63 -23.39
C ALA A 416 -30.59 -14.03 -22.82
N ASP A 417 -29.34 -14.35 -22.55
CA ASP A 417 -28.85 -15.57 -21.91
C ASP A 417 -28.97 -15.57 -20.38
N GLY A 418 -29.33 -14.42 -19.81
CA GLY A 418 -29.44 -14.22 -18.37
C GLY A 418 -28.21 -13.62 -17.71
N ASP A 419 -27.16 -13.33 -18.47
CA ASP A 419 -25.94 -12.72 -17.95
C ASP A 419 -26.10 -11.23 -17.65
N THR A 420 -25.26 -10.76 -16.76
CA THR A 420 -25.17 -9.35 -16.36
C THR A 420 -23.76 -8.83 -16.60
N ALA A 421 -23.65 -7.52 -16.82
CA ALA A 421 -22.36 -6.86 -16.91
C ALA A 421 -21.50 -7.12 -15.65
N SER A 422 -20.30 -7.63 -15.86
CA SER A 422 -19.31 -7.88 -14.80
C SER A 422 -18.26 -6.79 -14.70
N ARG A 423 -17.93 -6.17 -15.83
CA ARG A 423 -16.94 -5.10 -15.97
C ARG A 423 -17.42 -4.06 -16.97
N TYR A 424 -16.73 -2.92 -16.98
CA TYR A 424 -17.03 -1.80 -17.89
C TYR A 424 -15.74 -1.28 -18.49
N VAL A 425 -15.79 -0.92 -19.78
CA VAL A 425 -14.69 -0.28 -20.50
C VAL A 425 -15.04 1.19 -20.68
N ILE A 426 -14.23 2.05 -20.17
CA ILE A 426 -14.36 3.50 -20.32
C ILE A 426 -13.50 3.90 -21.51
N TYR A 427 -14.10 4.43 -22.54
CA TYR A 427 -13.40 5.00 -23.69
C TYR A 427 -13.34 6.51 -23.57
N ARG A 428 -12.23 7.07 -24.02
CA ARG A 428 -11.98 8.52 -24.06
C ARG A 428 -11.32 8.92 -25.36
N SER A 429 -11.74 10.04 -25.92
CA SER A 429 -11.09 10.66 -27.07
C SER A 429 -11.19 12.19 -26.98
N ASP A 430 -10.30 12.90 -27.66
CA ASP A 430 -10.36 14.36 -27.83
C ASP A 430 -11.27 14.79 -28.99
N GLY A 431 -12.10 13.88 -29.54
CA GLY A 431 -13.05 14.15 -30.63
C GLY A 431 -13.92 12.96 -30.99
N LEU A 432 -15.05 13.24 -31.63
CA LEU A 432 -16.05 12.27 -32.06
C LEU A 432 -15.91 11.90 -33.57
N PRO A 433 -16.30 10.68 -33.94
CA PRO A 433 -16.73 9.56 -33.11
C PRO A 433 -15.55 8.87 -32.40
N ILE A 434 -15.77 8.32 -31.21
CA ILE A 434 -14.78 7.51 -30.52
C ILE A 434 -14.71 6.14 -31.21
N ASP A 435 -13.53 5.78 -31.71
CA ASP A 435 -13.28 4.44 -32.26
C ASP A 435 -13.00 3.45 -31.14
N THR A 436 -13.96 2.60 -30.84
CA THR A 436 -13.80 1.54 -29.81
C THR A 436 -12.92 0.38 -30.26
N ALA A 437 -12.57 0.28 -31.54
CA ALA A 437 -11.63 -0.73 -32.04
C ALA A 437 -10.16 -0.34 -31.75
N ASP A 438 -9.87 0.96 -31.58
CA ASP A 438 -8.54 1.46 -31.26
C ASP A 438 -8.26 1.35 -29.72
N PRO A 439 -7.29 0.53 -29.31
CA PRO A 439 -6.93 0.41 -27.88
C PRO A 439 -6.42 1.73 -27.27
N ALA A 440 -5.96 2.68 -28.08
CA ALA A 440 -5.54 3.99 -27.59
C ALA A 440 -6.69 4.79 -26.96
N ASN A 441 -7.93 4.48 -27.32
CA ASN A 441 -9.11 5.11 -26.76
C ASN A 441 -9.61 4.43 -25.46
N ILE A 442 -9.07 3.27 -25.06
CA ILE A 442 -9.41 2.63 -23.78
C ILE A 442 -8.76 3.43 -22.65
N PHE A 443 -9.58 4.21 -21.97
CA PHE A 443 -9.11 5.01 -20.84
C PHE A 443 -8.90 4.16 -19.57
N ASP A 444 -9.90 3.36 -19.18
CA ASP A 444 -9.76 2.36 -18.11
C ASP A 444 -10.77 1.22 -18.25
N ILE A 445 -10.49 0.14 -17.48
CA ILE A 445 -11.38 -1.01 -17.32
C ILE A 445 -11.64 -1.15 -15.81
N THR A 446 -12.91 -1.27 -15.43
CA THR A 446 -13.33 -1.25 -14.03
C THR A 446 -14.50 -2.20 -13.76
N GLY A 447 -14.58 -2.79 -12.58
CA GLY A 447 -15.77 -3.49 -12.09
C GLY A 447 -16.78 -2.56 -11.40
N GLN A 448 -16.55 -1.24 -11.37
CA GLN A 448 -17.38 -0.27 -10.68
C GLN A 448 -18.20 0.56 -11.66
N ARG A 449 -19.39 1.00 -11.26
CA ARG A 449 -20.27 1.92 -12.04
C ARG A 449 -20.08 3.39 -11.68
N ILE A 450 -19.11 3.68 -10.87
CA ILE A 450 -18.68 5.02 -10.49
C ILE A 450 -17.17 5.07 -10.69
N TYR A 451 -16.70 6.04 -11.43
CA TYR A 451 -15.29 6.14 -11.76
C TYR A 451 -14.78 7.59 -11.61
N ASN A 452 -13.73 7.75 -10.81
CA ASN A 452 -13.06 9.03 -10.65
C ASN A 452 -12.06 9.23 -11.80
N ALA A 453 -12.53 9.82 -12.89
CA ALA A 453 -11.69 10.12 -14.04
C ALA A 453 -10.75 11.28 -13.72
N GLN A 454 -9.49 10.96 -13.42
CA GLN A 454 -8.44 11.95 -13.20
C GLN A 454 -8.00 12.57 -14.54
N ALA A 455 -7.67 13.86 -14.50
CA ALA A 455 -7.20 14.58 -15.67
C ALA A 455 -5.90 13.97 -16.21
N GLY A 456 -5.91 13.51 -17.43
CA GLY A 456 -4.68 13.31 -18.20
C GLY A 456 -4.24 14.63 -18.79
N GLY A 457 -3.13 15.16 -18.33
CA GLY A 457 -2.22 16.17 -18.87
C GLY A 457 -2.63 17.30 -19.81
N ASN A 458 -3.83 17.38 -20.36
CA ASN A 458 -4.23 18.42 -21.31
C ASN A 458 -4.76 19.67 -20.59
N THR A 459 -4.22 20.81 -20.94
CA THR A 459 -4.67 22.12 -20.48
C THR A 459 -5.60 22.74 -21.53
N GLY A 460 -6.91 22.71 -21.26
CA GLY A 460 -7.92 23.44 -22.02
C GLY A 460 -8.42 22.71 -23.28
N GLY A 461 -9.63 22.23 -23.22
CA GLY A 461 -10.33 21.52 -24.29
C GLY A 461 -11.53 20.78 -23.75
N SER A 462 -12.20 20.01 -24.61
CA SER A 462 -13.20 19.04 -24.19
C SER A 462 -12.70 17.65 -24.52
N VAL A 463 -13.09 16.68 -23.71
CA VAL A 463 -12.89 15.25 -24.00
C VAL A 463 -14.22 14.55 -23.98
N ASP A 464 -14.35 13.56 -24.85
CA ASP A 464 -15.55 12.78 -25.00
C ASP A 464 -15.36 11.41 -24.32
N PHE A 465 -16.41 10.93 -23.69
CA PHE A 465 -16.46 9.62 -23.02
C PHE A 465 -17.66 8.83 -23.52
N LEU A 466 -17.46 7.54 -23.62
CA LEU A 466 -18.52 6.52 -23.69
C LEU A 466 -18.08 5.30 -22.89
N VAL A 467 -19.03 4.43 -22.56
CA VAL A 467 -18.79 3.21 -21.80
C VAL A 467 -19.44 2.03 -22.51
N THR A 468 -18.74 0.89 -22.50
CA THR A 468 -19.32 -0.40 -22.85
C THR A 468 -19.35 -1.31 -21.64
N ALA A 469 -20.18 -2.33 -21.66
CA ALA A 469 -20.19 -3.39 -20.66
C ALA A 469 -19.46 -4.63 -21.16
N LEU A 470 -18.82 -5.35 -20.27
CA LEU A 470 -18.31 -6.69 -20.50
C LEU A 470 -19.05 -7.67 -19.61
N ASP A 471 -19.42 -8.83 -20.15
CA ASP A 471 -19.85 -9.98 -19.36
C ASP A 471 -18.66 -10.73 -18.72
N ARG A 472 -18.89 -11.92 -18.20
CA ARG A 472 -17.87 -12.76 -17.59
C ARG A 472 -16.89 -13.38 -18.60
N ASN A 473 -17.28 -13.54 -19.85
CA ASN A 473 -16.47 -14.08 -20.92
C ASN A 473 -15.86 -13.00 -21.83
N HIS A 474 -16.01 -11.72 -21.42
CA HIS A 474 -15.48 -10.52 -22.10
C HIS A 474 -16.13 -10.23 -23.46
N ASN A 475 -17.36 -10.71 -23.71
CA ASN A 475 -18.16 -10.16 -24.79
C ASN A 475 -18.47 -8.71 -24.48
N GLU A 476 -18.36 -7.85 -25.50
CA GLU A 476 -18.45 -6.40 -25.33
C GLU A 476 -19.76 -5.87 -25.91
N SER A 477 -20.52 -5.16 -25.09
CA SER A 477 -21.79 -4.55 -25.50
C SER A 477 -21.60 -3.49 -26.59
N THR A 478 -22.70 -3.09 -27.18
CA THR A 478 -22.77 -1.79 -27.87
C THR A 478 -22.49 -0.64 -26.90
N VAL A 479 -22.24 0.57 -27.44
CA VAL A 479 -21.83 1.74 -26.65
C VAL A 479 -23.00 2.38 -25.88
N SER A 480 -22.71 3.01 -24.74
CA SER A 480 -23.63 3.91 -24.05
C SER A 480 -23.90 5.19 -24.85
N ASN A 481 -24.70 6.11 -24.29
CA ASN A 481 -24.68 7.50 -24.73
C ASN A 481 -23.27 8.08 -24.56
N THR A 482 -22.90 9.03 -25.45
CA THR A 482 -21.64 9.79 -25.33
C THR A 482 -21.87 11.05 -24.55
N ILE A 483 -20.90 11.46 -23.72
CA ILE A 483 -20.87 12.74 -23.03
C ILE A 483 -19.56 13.47 -23.35
N SER A 484 -19.65 14.81 -23.42
CA SER A 484 -18.48 15.68 -23.55
C SER A 484 -18.24 16.41 -22.22
N VAL A 485 -17.02 16.33 -21.72
CA VAL A 485 -16.56 17.04 -20.51
C VAL A 485 -15.58 18.12 -20.92
N THR A 486 -15.86 19.36 -20.56
CA THR A 486 -14.96 20.50 -20.81
C THR A 486 -14.00 20.69 -19.63
N ALA A 487 -12.80 21.19 -19.92
CA ALA A 487 -11.84 21.58 -18.89
C ALA A 487 -12.46 22.65 -17.95
N PRO A 488 -12.19 22.61 -16.64
CA PRO A 488 -12.80 23.54 -15.71
C PRO A 488 -12.17 24.93 -15.81
N GLU A 489 -12.89 25.94 -15.35
CA GLU A 489 -12.33 27.27 -15.11
C GLU A 489 -11.51 27.30 -13.82
N ALA A 490 -10.61 28.30 -13.74
CA ALA A 490 -9.85 28.54 -12.51
C ALA A 490 -10.80 28.90 -11.36
N PRO A 491 -10.53 28.44 -10.13
CA PRO A 491 -11.39 28.71 -9.00
C PRO A 491 -11.31 30.18 -8.61
N LEU A 492 -12.41 30.74 -8.13
CA LEU A 492 -12.44 32.08 -7.54
C LEU A 492 -11.95 32.00 -6.10
N LEU A 493 -10.86 32.71 -5.78
CA LEU A 493 -10.32 32.76 -4.43
C LEU A 493 -11.26 33.54 -3.50
N ALA A 494 -11.32 33.14 -2.22
CA ALA A 494 -12.25 33.70 -1.25
C ALA A 494 -11.55 34.30 -0.02
N THR A 495 -10.85 33.49 0.76
CA THR A 495 -10.16 33.96 1.97
C THR A 495 -8.72 33.42 2.05
N PRO A 496 -7.79 34.21 2.62
CA PRO A 496 -7.89 35.62 2.96
C PRO A 496 -8.19 36.48 1.72
N ALA A 497 -8.85 37.64 1.90
CA ALA A 497 -9.02 38.60 0.81
C ALA A 497 -7.67 39.07 0.28
N ASP A 498 -7.60 39.45 -1.00
CA ASP A 498 -6.32 39.92 -1.57
C ASP A 498 -5.83 41.16 -0.82
N GLY A 499 -4.56 41.11 -0.43
CA GLY A 499 -3.90 42.16 0.37
C GLY A 499 -4.29 42.17 1.87
N ALA A 500 -4.89 41.09 2.39
CA ALA A 500 -5.21 40.96 3.81
C ALA A 500 -3.97 41.12 4.69
N LEU A 501 -4.08 41.91 5.75
CA LEU A 501 -2.99 42.16 6.72
C LEU A 501 -3.27 41.40 8.02
N ASP A 502 -2.25 41.31 8.86
CA ASP A 502 -2.31 40.82 10.23
C ASP A 502 -2.90 39.39 10.34
N GLN A 503 -2.51 38.53 9.42
CA GLN A 503 -2.91 37.13 9.48
C GLN A 503 -2.10 36.38 10.54
N SER A 504 -2.72 35.34 11.16
CA SER A 504 -2.10 34.52 12.19
C SER A 504 -0.99 33.61 11.63
N ASP A 505 -0.30 32.89 12.51
CA ASP A 505 0.68 31.85 12.16
C ASP A 505 0.07 30.64 11.45
N THR A 506 -1.25 30.53 11.54
CA THR A 506 -2.03 29.50 10.86
C THR A 506 -3.16 30.16 10.07
N VAL A 507 -3.13 30.05 8.75
CA VAL A 507 -4.11 30.66 7.84
C VAL A 507 -4.86 29.61 7.07
N THR A 508 -6.18 29.68 7.11
CA THR A 508 -7.01 28.91 6.19
C THR A 508 -7.22 29.68 4.90
N VAL A 509 -6.59 29.23 3.82
CA VAL A 509 -6.90 29.73 2.48
C VAL A 509 -8.09 28.98 1.92
N SER A 510 -9.02 29.68 1.27
CA SER A 510 -10.23 29.08 0.71
C SER A 510 -10.61 29.68 -0.64
N TRP A 511 -11.39 28.92 -1.42
CA TRP A 511 -11.91 29.31 -2.72
C TRP A 511 -13.34 28.78 -2.92
N HIS A 512 -14.03 29.32 -3.89
CA HIS A 512 -15.35 28.82 -4.25
C HIS A 512 -15.26 27.50 -4.99
N HIS A 513 -16.15 26.57 -4.70
CA HIS A 513 -16.24 25.33 -5.45
C HIS A 513 -16.50 25.59 -6.93
N SER A 514 -15.69 24.98 -7.79
CA SER A 514 -15.97 24.92 -9.23
C SER A 514 -16.99 23.82 -9.50
N SER A 515 -17.87 24.01 -10.46
CA SER A 515 -18.75 22.94 -10.91
C SER A 515 -17.94 21.81 -11.60
N LEU A 516 -18.31 20.56 -11.35
CA LEU A 516 -17.72 19.38 -11.99
C LEU A 516 -16.19 19.26 -11.81
N TYR A 517 -15.68 19.68 -10.67
CA TYR A 517 -14.26 19.49 -10.31
C TYR A 517 -13.97 18.04 -9.87
N THR A 518 -12.72 17.61 -10.06
CA THR A 518 -12.20 16.36 -9.48
C THR A 518 -11.26 16.64 -8.31
N ALA A 519 -10.38 17.61 -8.45
CA ALA A 519 -9.44 18.01 -7.42
C ALA A 519 -8.95 19.44 -7.65
N TYR A 520 -8.32 19.99 -6.59
CA TYR A 520 -7.62 21.28 -6.66
C TYR A 520 -6.12 21.07 -6.43
N ARG A 521 -5.32 22.01 -6.95
CA ARG A 521 -3.92 22.21 -6.59
C ARG A 521 -3.74 23.62 -6.08
N LEU A 522 -3.13 23.74 -4.90
CA LEU A 522 -2.79 24.99 -4.24
C LEU A 522 -1.29 25.23 -4.32
N GLN A 523 -0.89 26.47 -4.56
CA GLN A 523 0.46 26.95 -4.35
C GLN A 523 0.44 28.16 -3.42
N VAL A 524 1.32 28.18 -2.42
CA VAL A 524 1.60 29.31 -1.54
C VAL A 524 3.09 29.59 -1.59
N ALA A 525 3.48 30.84 -1.79
CA ALA A 525 4.88 31.24 -1.96
C ALA A 525 5.19 32.53 -1.16
N SER A 526 6.46 32.72 -0.82
CA SER A 526 6.94 33.97 -0.23
C SER A 526 7.27 35.06 -1.27
N ASP A 527 7.07 34.78 -2.56
CA ASP A 527 7.32 35.70 -3.66
C ASP A 527 6.21 35.63 -4.72
N PRO A 528 5.88 36.76 -5.42
CA PRO A 528 4.80 36.82 -6.39
C PRO A 528 5.07 36.02 -7.69
N GLN A 529 6.29 35.55 -7.93
CA GLN A 529 6.66 34.70 -9.06
C GLN A 529 6.48 33.22 -8.76
N PHE A 530 6.18 32.84 -7.51
CA PHE A 530 6.06 31.47 -7.04
C PHE A 530 7.37 30.65 -7.22
N SER A 531 8.51 31.31 -7.04
CA SER A 531 9.83 30.68 -7.11
C SER A 531 10.21 30.00 -5.80
N ASN A 532 9.74 30.54 -4.67
CA ASN A 532 9.98 30.02 -3.33
C ASN A 532 8.65 29.53 -2.74
N LEU A 533 8.31 28.29 -3.04
CA LEU A 533 7.05 27.68 -2.59
C LEU A 533 7.16 27.24 -1.12
N LEU A 534 6.22 27.69 -0.30
CA LEU A 534 5.94 27.15 1.03
C LEU A 534 5.04 25.92 0.93
N VAL A 535 4.03 26.00 0.07
CA VAL A 535 3.07 24.91 -0.18
C VAL A 535 2.95 24.67 -1.69
N ASP A 536 3.00 23.42 -2.11
CA ASP A 536 2.56 22.92 -3.42
C ASP A 536 1.78 21.63 -3.21
N ALA A 537 0.51 21.77 -2.89
CA ALA A 537 -0.38 20.66 -2.58
C ALA A 537 -1.31 20.37 -3.75
N SER A 538 -1.43 19.10 -4.12
CA SER A 538 -2.32 18.61 -5.19
C SER A 538 -3.27 17.53 -4.65
N GLY A 539 -4.32 17.24 -5.42
CA GLY A 539 -5.31 16.22 -5.02
C GLY A 539 -6.25 16.70 -3.90
N ILE A 540 -6.37 18.00 -3.68
CA ILE A 540 -7.25 18.58 -2.65
C ILE A 540 -8.68 18.40 -3.10
N SER A 541 -9.52 17.74 -2.27
CA SER A 541 -10.96 17.56 -2.51
C SER A 541 -11.82 18.69 -1.95
N ASP A 542 -11.31 19.38 -0.92
CA ASP A 542 -12.00 20.47 -0.27
C ASP A 542 -11.75 21.81 -0.97
N SER A 543 -12.57 22.82 -0.69
CA SER A 543 -12.38 24.18 -1.17
C SER A 543 -11.58 25.07 -0.22
N PHE A 544 -10.79 24.45 0.65
CA PHE A 544 -9.90 25.14 1.58
C PHE A 544 -8.65 24.33 1.87
N TYR A 545 -7.65 25.00 2.42
CA TYR A 545 -6.42 24.38 2.90
C TYR A 545 -5.86 25.19 4.07
N VAL A 546 -5.31 24.51 5.08
CA VAL A 546 -4.70 25.17 6.24
C VAL A 546 -3.20 25.29 5.98
N VAL A 547 -2.70 26.52 5.95
CA VAL A 547 -1.28 26.85 5.76
C VAL A 547 -0.66 27.11 7.12
N THR A 548 0.46 26.45 7.40
CA THR A 548 1.30 26.57 8.61
C THR A 548 2.73 26.89 8.23
N ASP A 549 3.63 26.93 9.20
CA ASP A 549 5.07 27.12 9.00
C ASP A 549 5.45 28.44 8.27
N MET A 550 4.66 29.50 8.52
CA MET A 550 4.87 30.81 7.97
C MET A 550 5.81 31.64 8.87
N ALA A 551 6.57 32.53 8.25
CA ALA A 551 7.34 33.54 8.98
C ALA A 551 6.45 34.72 9.39
N GLY A 552 6.77 35.36 10.52
CA GLY A 552 6.07 36.57 10.98
C GLY A 552 6.40 37.78 10.11
N GLN A 553 5.46 38.71 9.98
CA GLN A 553 5.57 39.94 9.20
C GLN A 553 6.05 39.75 7.76
N GLN A 554 5.65 38.66 7.16
CA GLN A 554 6.03 38.25 5.81
C GLN A 554 4.81 38.28 4.89
N ALA A 555 5.01 38.81 3.68
CA ALA A 555 4.02 38.70 2.61
C ALA A 555 4.07 37.31 1.98
N TYR A 556 2.90 36.73 1.79
CA TYR A 556 2.70 35.48 1.08
C TYR A 556 1.73 35.67 -0.08
N TYR A 557 1.96 34.91 -1.14
CA TYR A 557 1.15 34.88 -2.36
C TYR A 557 0.59 33.48 -2.53
N TRP A 558 -0.67 33.39 -2.92
CA TRP A 558 -1.28 32.09 -3.12
C TRP A 558 -2.21 32.07 -4.33
N ARG A 559 -2.29 30.91 -4.94
CA ARG A 559 -3.12 30.66 -6.11
C ARG A 559 -3.57 29.22 -6.13
N ALA A 560 -4.72 28.97 -6.73
CA ALA A 560 -5.25 27.61 -6.91
C ALA A 560 -5.61 27.35 -8.36
N LYS A 561 -5.63 26.08 -8.76
CA LYS A 561 -6.22 25.61 -10.00
C LYS A 561 -7.12 24.43 -9.77
N THR A 562 -8.08 24.25 -10.66
CA THR A 562 -9.06 23.17 -10.64
C THR A 562 -8.66 22.11 -11.69
N SER A 563 -8.96 20.84 -11.42
CA SER A 563 -8.90 19.78 -12.42
C SER A 563 -10.18 18.97 -12.47
N ASN A 564 -10.47 18.40 -13.65
CA ASN A 564 -11.53 17.43 -13.88
C ASN A 564 -11.11 16.38 -14.91
N ALA A 565 -12.03 15.54 -15.39
CA ALA A 565 -11.74 14.49 -16.36
C ALA A 565 -11.17 15.01 -17.70
N ALA A 566 -11.44 16.27 -18.07
CA ALA A 566 -10.95 16.87 -19.32
C ALA A 566 -9.58 17.55 -19.18
N GLY A 567 -9.13 17.83 -17.95
CA GLY A 567 -7.84 18.49 -17.76
C GLY A 567 -7.82 19.41 -16.55
N SER A 568 -6.85 20.34 -16.56
CA SER A 568 -6.70 21.36 -15.51
C SER A 568 -6.93 22.74 -16.07
N SER A 569 -7.52 23.63 -15.26
CA SER A 569 -7.54 25.07 -15.53
C SER A 569 -6.11 25.66 -15.51
N SER A 570 -5.96 26.89 -15.97
CA SER A 570 -4.87 27.75 -15.52
C SER A 570 -4.95 27.96 -14.02
N PHE A 571 -3.88 28.43 -13.39
CA PHE A 571 -3.98 28.96 -12.03
C PHE A 571 -4.88 30.21 -12.02
N SER A 572 -5.58 30.41 -10.89
CA SER A 572 -6.30 31.65 -10.59
C SER A 572 -5.36 32.83 -10.61
N GLN A 573 -5.91 34.06 -10.65
CA GLN A 573 -5.18 35.24 -10.23
C GLN A 573 -4.68 35.00 -8.81
N ALA A 574 -3.43 35.37 -8.54
CA ALA A 574 -2.84 35.24 -7.21
C ALA A 574 -3.45 36.27 -6.26
N PHE A 575 -3.77 35.83 -5.03
CA PHE A 575 -4.04 36.70 -3.90
C PHE A 575 -2.82 36.77 -3.01
N SER A 576 -2.72 37.83 -2.20
CA SER A 576 -1.67 38.02 -1.23
C SER A 576 -2.24 38.25 0.17
N PHE A 577 -1.46 37.94 1.19
CA PHE A 577 -1.70 38.34 2.56
C PHE A 577 -0.37 38.54 3.30
N THR A 578 -0.40 39.26 4.42
CA THR A 578 0.77 39.47 5.28
C THR A 578 0.47 38.94 6.67
N THR A 579 1.41 38.21 7.23
CA THR A 579 1.33 37.70 8.61
C THR A 579 1.62 38.81 9.61
N GLY A 580 0.89 38.85 10.72
CA GLY A 580 0.99 39.88 11.76
C GLY A 580 1.65 39.42 13.06
N PHE A 581 2.08 38.15 13.15
CA PHE A 581 2.78 37.66 14.33
C PHE A 581 4.29 38.04 14.28
N PRO A 582 5.00 38.04 15.42
CA PRO A 582 6.36 38.55 15.49
C PRO A 582 7.36 37.75 14.66
N VAL A 583 8.43 38.37 14.22
CA VAL A 583 9.61 37.69 13.66
C VAL A 583 10.43 37.03 14.77
N VAL A 584 11.34 36.13 14.38
CA VAL A 584 12.22 35.41 15.32
C VAL A 584 13.14 36.42 16.05
N PRO A 585 13.22 36.36 17.40
CA PRO A 585 14.12 37.21 18.17
C PRO A 585 15.58 36.96 17.87
N VAL A 586 16.38 38.03 17.86
CA VAL A 586 17.83 37.97 17.71
C VAL A 586 18.44 37.94 19.09
N LEU A 587 19.25 36.91 19.41
CA LEU A 587 19.91 36.78 20.69
C LEU A 587 21.05 37.81 20.80
N ALA A 588 21.25 38.34 22.04
CA ALA A 588 22.25 39.39 22.30
C ALA A 588 23.36 38.97 23.28
N GLY A 589 23.04 38.17 24.31
CA GLY A 589 24.04 37.73 25.27
C GLY A 589 23.56 36.69 26.30
N PRO A 590 24.46 35.87 26.86
CA PRO A 590 25.85 35.67 26.47
C PRO A 590 26.02 35.09 25.07
N PRO A 591 27.06 35.46 24.29
CA PRO A 591 27.18 35.00 22.91
C PRO A 591 27.37 33.49 22.82
N GLY A 592 26.92 32.91 21.71
CA GLY A 592 26.94 31.45 21.47
C GLY A 592 28.37 30.89 21.60
N GLY A 593 28.52 29.84 22.44
CA GLY A 593 29.80 29.22 22.75
C GLY A 593 30.59 29.90 23.90
N ALA A 594 30.05 30.91 24.56
CA ALA A 594 30.70 31.60 25.67
C ALA A 594 31.08 30.64 26.82
N THR A 595 32.28 30.83 27.39
CA THR A 595 32.81 30.02 28.50
C THR A 595 33.12 30.91 29.70
N ASN A 596 33.31 30.29 30.87
CA ASN A 596 33.56 30.97 32.14
C ASN A 596 32.45 31.95 32.55
N ILE A 597 31.21 31.58 32.24
CA ILE A 597 30.03 32.36 32.57
C ILE A 597 29.72 32.25 34.04
N PRO A 598 29.42 33.35 34.77
CA PRO A 598 28.99 33.30 36.17
C PRO A 598 27.85 32.33 36.43
N LEU A 599 27.77 31.80 37.65
CA LEU A 599 26.69 30.86 38.06
C LEU A 599 25.31 31.55 38.14
N ASP A 600 25.34 32.87 38.24
CA ASP A 600 24.17 33.74 38.09
C ASP A 600 24.44 34.62 36.88
N THR A 601 23.65 34.49 35.84
CA THR A 601 23.88 35.18 34.56
C THR A 601 22.58 35.67 33.93
N MET A 602 22.70 36.71 33.15
CA MET A 602 21.58 37.30 32.42
C MET A 602 21.60 36.86 30.99
N LEU A 603 20.54 36.26 30.50
CA LEU A 603 20.26 36.04 29.09
C LEU A 603 19.63 37.29 28.51
N THR A 604 20.04 37.70 27.33
CA THR A 604 19.51 38.93 26.69
C THR A 604 19.27 38.71 25.20
N TRP A 605 18.24 39.37 24.70
CA TRP A 605 17.89 39.36 23.26
C TRP A 605 17.38 40.76 22.85
N HIS A 606 17.28 40.98 21.55
CA HIS A 606 16.74 42.21 21.05
C HIS A 606 15.20 42.22 21.05
N MET A 607 14.62 43.36 21.30
CA MET A 607 13.18 43.57 21.20
C MET A 607 12.73 43.26 19.76
N THR A 608 11.58 42.58 19.64
CA THR A 608 11.00 42.19 18.38
C THR A 608 9.72 42.98 18.16
N ASP A 609 9.57 43.58 16.99
CA ASP A 609 8.40 44.36 16.62
C ASP A 609 7.14 43.45 16.67
N GLN A 610 6.01 44.04 17.12
CA GLN A 610 4.71 43.36 17.29
C GLN A 610 4.70 42.19 18.31
N ALA A 611 5.74 41.99 19.09
CA ALA A 611 5.69 41.04 20.20
C ALA A 611 4.87 41.59 21.36
N ASP A 612 4.01 40.74 21.95
CA ASP A 612 3.37 41.00 23.24
C ASP A 612 4.20 40.40 24.39
N GLY A 613 5.12 39.47 24.05
CA GLY A 613 5.99 38.82 25.01
C GLY A 613 6.91 37.78 24.40
N TYR A 614 7.64 37.07 25.27
CA TYR A 614 8.64 36.08 24.87
C TYR A 614 8.49 34.78 25.67
N GLN A 615 8.75 33.63 25.01
CA GLN A 615 8.97 32.36 25.68
C GLN A 615 10.45 32.00 25.58
N ILE A 616 11.03 31.59 26.69
CA ILE A 616 12.43 31.26 26.79
C ILE A 616 12.57 29.82 27.32
N GLN A 617 13.36 29.01 26.65
CA GLN A 617 13.79 27.72 27.15
C GLN A 617 15.28 27.73 27.40
N PHE A 618 15.68 27.23 28.58
CA PHE A 618 17.06 27.07 29.01
C PHE A 618 17.26 25.63 29.49
N ALA A 619 18.20 24.90 28.91
CA ALA A 619 18.31 23.45 29.11
C ALA A 619 19.77 22.98 29.20
N ARG A 620 19.96 21.74 29.67
CA ARG A 620 21.25 21.02 29.63
C ARG A 620 21.48 20.22 28.35
N SER A 621 20.49 20.18 27.47
CA SER A 621 20.55 19.53 26.16
C SER A 621 20.08 20.48 25.08
N ALA A 622 20.72 20.44 23.92
CA ALA A 622 20.30 21.21 22.73
C ALA A 622 18.96 20.70 22.12
N LEU A 623 18.45 19.55 22.57
CA LEU A 623 17.19 18.98 22.10
C LEU A 623 15.97 19.49 22.89
N PHE A 624 16.17 20.28 23.94
CA PHE A 624 15.12 20.87 24.79
C PHE A 624 14.01 19.91 25.17
N ASN A 625 14.34 18.63 25.44
CA ASN A 625 13.38 17.66 25.94
C ASN A 625 13.13 17.86 27.45
N ASP A 626 11.96 17.49 27.94
CA ASP A 626 11.48 17.75 29.31
C ASP A 626 12.44 17.30 30.42
N LEU A 627 13.26 16.26 30.18
CA LEU A 627 14.23 15.74 31.15
C LEU A 627 15.42 16.68 31.39
N TYR A 628 15.72 17.58 30.46
CA TYR A 628 16.92 18.45 30.52
C TYR A 628 16.59 19.94 30.53
N ILE A 629 15.30 20.30 30.43
CA ILE A 629 14.84 21.69 30.59
C ILE A 629 15.10 22.12 32.04
N VAL A 630 15.79 23.24 32.21
CA VAL A 630 16.05 23.90 33.49
C VAL A 630 15.02 25.00 33.73
N ILE A 631 14.73 25.77 32.68
CA ILE A 631 13.72 26.84 32.68
C ILE A 631 12.93 26.72 31.37
N ASP A 632 11.61 26.79 31.48
CA ASP A 632 10.68 27.09 30.40
C ASP A 632 9.72 28.14 30.96
N THR A 633 9.85 29.36 30.49
CA THR A 633 9.12 30.49 31.07
C THR A 633 8.61 31.44 29.98
N VAL A 634 7.55 32.15 30.32
CA VAL A 634 6.92 33.14 29.44
C VAL A 634 6.95 34.51 30.13
N LEU A 635 7.44 35.51 29.42
CA LEU A 635 7.41 36.91 29.80
C LEU A 635 6.32 37.59 28.98
N TYR A 636 5.38 38.25 29.63
CA TYR A 636 4.19 38.84 29.00
C TYR A 636 4.33 40.37 28.76
N ASP A 637 5.56 40.88 28.71
CA ASP A 637 5.84 42.25 28.35
C ASP A 637 6.90 42.28 27.21
N ALA A 638 6.56 42.93 26.11
CA ALA A 638 7.46 43.10 24.97
C ALA A 638 8.76 43.83 25.31
N GLN A 639 8.79 44.56 26.43
CA GLN A 639 9.97 45.25 26.93
C GLN A 639 10.91 44.33 27.73
N ASP A 640 10.41 43.17 28.15
CA ASP A 640 11.19 42.18 28.91
C ASP A 640 12.11 41.39 27.96
N THR A 641 13.24 41.95 27.62
CA THR A 641 14.24 41.36 26.71
C THR A 641 15.41 40.72 27.47
N THR A 642 15.20 40.42 28.74
CA THR A 642 16.22 39.82 29.62
C THR A 642 15.63 38.76 30.55
N LEU A 643 16.40 37.72 30.87
CA LEU A 643 16.07 36.72 31.85
C LEU A 643 17.29 36.41 32.73
N MET A 644 17.17 36.64 34.04
CA MET A 644 18.20 36.21 34.99
C MET A 644 18.07 34.70 35.27
N VAL A 645 19.13 33.96 35.01
CA VAL A 645 19.24 32.53 35.39
C VAL A 645 20.25 32.41 36.52
N ASN A 646 19.84 31.81 37.64
CA ASN A 646 20.60 31.76 38.87
C ASN A 646 20.95 30.33 39.29
N HIS A 647 21.96 30.19 40.12
CA HIS A 647 22.38 28.94 40.76
C HIS A 647 22.72 27.83 39.74
N LEU A 648 23.37 28.21 38.66
CA LEU A 648 23.82 27.25 37.65
C LEU A 648 24.91 26.35 38.19
N ASN A 649 24.97 25.11 37.74
CA ASN A 649 26.05 24.20 38.15
C ASN A 649 27.39 24.64 37.57
N PRO A 650 28.49 24.58 38.35
CA PRO A 650 29.83 24.89 37.84
C PRO A 650 30.21 23.96 36.68
N ASN A 651 31.07 24.47 35.77
CA ASN A 651 31.66 23.74 34.67
C ASN A 651 30.64 23.00 33.81
N THR A 652 29.43 23.51 33.70
CA THR A 652 28.29 22.85 33.02
C THR A 652 27.94 23.60 31.74
N ARG A 653 27.66 22.86 30.68
CA ARG A 653 27.17 23.44 29.42
C ARG A 653 25.64 23.52 29.48
N TYR A 654 25.11 24.68 29.10
CA TYR A 654 23.70 24.94 28.95
C TYR A 654 23.41 25.45 27.55
N TYR A 655 22.17 25.30 27.12
CA TYR A 655 21.64 25.74 25.83
C TYR A 655 20.40 26.57 26.08
N TRP A 656 20.18 27.56 25.25
CA TRP A 656 18.98 28.39 25.35
C TRP A 656 18.58 28.96 24.00
N HIS A 657 17.29 29.24 23.88
CA HIS A 657 16.67 29.91 22.76
C HIS A 657 15.45 30.69 23.22
N VAL A 658 14.95 31.60 22.39
CA VAL A 658 13.82 32.49 22.68
C VAL A 658 12.92 32.51 21.45
N ARG A 659 11.61 32.60 21.67
CA ARG A 659 10.66 32.99 20.63
C ARG A 659 9.77 34.12 21.13
N ALA A 660 9.32 34.97 20.19
CA ALA A 660 8.35 36.02 20.45
C ALA A 660 6.94 35.53 20.15
N PHE A 661 5.95 36.13 20.79
CA PHE A 661 4.54 35.83 20.52
C PHE A 661 3.68 37.09 20.65
N ASN A 662 2.53 37.07 19.97
CA ASN A 662 1.41 38.00 20.19
C ASN A 662 0.08 37.23 20.06
N VAL A 663 -1.05 37.95 20.03
CA VAL A 663 -2.39 37.32 19.91
C VAL A 663 -2.64 36.62 18.57
N LEU A 664 -1.81 36.90 17.54
CA LEU A 664 -1.92 36.30 16.20
C LEU A 664 -1.03 35.06 16.03
N GLY A 665 -0.09 34.81 16.95
CA GLY A 665 0.76 33.63 16.90
C GLY A 665 2.14 33.83 17.51
N SER A 666 3.00 32.81 17.34
CA SER A 666 4.38 32.81 17.83
C SER A 666 5.36 32.71 16.66
N SER A 667 6.51 33.37 16.80
CA SER A 667 7.63 33.13 15.91
C SER A 667 8.20 31.70 16.07
N ASP A 668 9.02 31.28 15.12
CA ASP A 668 9.94 30.17 15.36
C ASP A 668 10.88 30.49 16.53
N TRP A 669 11.50 29.44 17.07
CA TRP A 669 12.58 29.61 18.04
C TRP A 669 13.81 30.28 17.38
N SER A 670 14.49 31.14 18.12
CA SER A 670 15.79 31.66 17.70
C SER A 670 16.80 30.53 17.47
N GLU A 671 17.93 30.87 16.88
CA GLU A 671 19.08 29.97 16.93
C GLU A 671 19.38 29.54 18.38
N THR A 672 19.83 28.29 18.55
CA THR A 672 20.20 27.80 19.88
C THR A 672 21.62 28.24 20.24
N TRP A 673 21.74 29.06 21.26
CA TRP A 673 23.04 29.41 21.82
C TRP A 673 23.42 28.49 22.98
N ALA A 674 24.72 28.20 23.10
CA ALA A 674 25.30 27.44 24.19
C ALA A 674 26.18 28.33 25.04
N LEU A 675 26.20 28.09 26.34
CA LEU A 675 27.16 28.71 27.25
C LEU A 675 27.74 27.63 28.17
N ARG A 676 28.92 27.88 28.74
CA ARG A 676 29.53 27.03 29.76
C ARG A 676 29.86 27.86 30.98
N THR A 677 29.39 27.45 32.14
CA THR A 677 29.65 28.10 33.41
C THR A 677 31.11 27.97 33.83
N LEU A 678 31.57 28.91 34.64
CA LEU A 678 32.91 28.91 35.22
C LEU A 678 33.18 27.65 36.04
N ASN A 679 34.46 27.25 36.07
CA ASN A 679 34.92 26.14 36.88
C ASN A 679 35.31 26.68 38.26
N VAL A 680 34.53 26.46 39.31
CA VAL A 680 34.89 26.86 40.67
C VAL A 680 35.85 25.82 41.22
N SER A 681 37.13 26.18 41.37
CA SER A 681 38.11 25.30 42.00
C SER A 681 37.72 24.96 43.45
N ALA A 682 37.94 23.72 43.88
CA ALA A 682 37.51 23.10 45.12
C ALA A 682 38.10 23.72 46.43
N LEU A 683 38.42 24.99 46.47
CA LEU A 683 38.95 25.68 47.65
C LEU A 683 37.90 26.47 48.45
N GLU A 684 36.66 26.55 48.00
CA GLU A 684 35.55 27.21 48.70
C GLU A 684 34.56 26.26 49.39
N ASP A 685 34.83 24.95 49.44
CA ASP A 685 33.94 23.92 50.00
C ASP A 685 34.03 23.76 51.50
N LEU A 686 34.46 24.79 52.26
CA LEU A 686 34.55 24.71 53.73
C LEU A 686 33.46 25.45 54.51
N VAL A 687 32.38 25.82 53.91
CA VAL A 687 31.12 26.23 54.57
C VAL A 687 29.92 25.51 54.00
N SER A 688 29.90 24.19 54.04
CA SER A 688 28.66 23.43 53.83
C SER A 688 27.97 23.22 55.19
N THR A 689 26.95 24.00 55.49
CA THR A 689 25.89 23.57 56.37
C THR A 689 25.27 22.32 55.78
N SER A 690 25.34 21.17 56.46
CA SER A 690 24.78 19.89 56.01
C SER A 690 23.30 20.07 55.66
N LEU A 691 22.97 19.97 54.37
CA LEU A 691 21.58 19.89 53.95
C LEU A 691 20.98 18.56 54.40
N ASN A 692 19.88 18.62 55.12
CA ASN A 692 19.07 17.46 55.46
C ASN A 692 17.82 17.43 54.58
N TYR A 693 17.24 16.26 54.34
CA TYR A 693 15.91 16.17 53.78
C TYR A 693 14.89 16.79 54.72
N GLU A 694 14.12 17.75 54.29
CA GLU A 694 13.13 18.44 55.08
C GLU A 694 11.94 18.85 54.21
N LEU A 695 10.74 18.74 54.77
CA LEU A 695 9.53 19.35 54.22
C LEU A 695 9.12 20.45 55.21
N GLY A 696 9.22 21.69 54.78
CA GLY A 696 8.83 22.84 55.62
C GLY A 696 7.32 23.01 55.76
N GLN A 697 6.91 23.84 56.72
CA GLN A 697 5.50 24.24 56.85
C GLN A 697 5.19 25.27 55.75
N ASN A 698 4.07 25.07 55.04
CA ASN A 698 3.62 26.04 54.05
C ASN A 698 3.30 27.41 54.71
N TYR A 699 3.55 28.49 54.01
CA TYR A 699 3.24 29.84 54.45
C TYR A 699 2.69 30.72 53.31
N PRO A 700 1.65 31.52 53.64
CA PRO A 700 0.89 31.51 54.87
C PRO A 700 0.14 30.18 55.13
N ASN A 701 -0.22 29.89 56.35
CA ASN A 701 -1.09 28.76 56.71
C ASN A 701 -1.85 29.12 58.00
N PRO A 702 -3.20 29.34 57.99
CA PRO A 702 -4.10 29.20 56.78
C PRO A 702 -3.81 30.19 55.67
N PHE A 703 -4.29 29.89 54.43
CA PHE A 703 -4.07 30.71 53.22
C PHE A 703 -5.29 30.81 52.29
N ASN A 704 -5.26 31.83 51.42
CA ASN A 704 -6.27 32.08 50.40
C ASN A 704 -5.70 32.91 49.24
N PRO A 705 -5.74 32.48 47.98
CA PRO A 705 -5.80 31.05 47.59
C PRO A 705 -4.41 30.40 47.47
N VAL A 706 -3.32 31.14 47.64
CA VAL A 706 -1.92 30.72 47.33
C VAL A 706 -1.10 30.61 48.58
N SER A 707 -0.24 29.57 48.67
CA SER A 707 0.73 29.35 49.69
C SER A 707 2.03 28.76 49.13
N MET A 708 3.18 29.08 49.77
CA MET A 708 4.48 28.54 49.40
C MET A 708 4.82 27.36 50.32
N ILE A 709 5.38 26.31 49.75
CA ILE A 709 5.81 25.09 50.45
C ILE A 709 7.34 24.98 50.32
N PRO A 710 8.13 25.30 51.37
CA PRO A 710 9.56 25.12 51.34
C PRO A 710 9.94 23.66 51.61
N TYR A 711 10.97 23.18 50.95
CA TYR A 711 11.52 21.84 51.16
C TYR A 711 13.02 21.80 50.88
N SER A 712 13.74 20.85 51.45
CA SER A 712 15.15 20.63 51.16
C SER A 712 15.42 19.16 50.87
N ILE A 713 16.36 18.93 49.96
CA ILE A 713 16.83 17.60 49.56
C ILE A 713 18.34 17.54 49.72
N SER A 714 18.82 16.48 50.41
CA SER A 714 20.23 16.33 50.77
C SER A 714 21.07 15.66 49.69
N LYS A 715 20.45 14.91 48.77
CA LYS A 715 21.10 14.23 47.62
C LYS A 715 20.25 14.36 46.38
N PRO A 716 20.87 14.44 45.21
CA PRO A 716 20.12 14.47 43.95
C PRO A 716 19.22 13.25 43.80
N GLY A 717 17.95 13.44 43.36
CA GLY A 717 17.00 12.35 43.21
C GLY A 717 15.68 12.79 42.63
N LEU A 718 14.82 11.82 42.33
CA LEU A 718 13.43 12.07 41.91
C LEU A 718 12.66 12.58 43.15
N VAL A 719 12.05 13.75 43.02
CA VAL A 719 11.28 14.42 44.05
C VAL A 719 9.83 14.50 43.62
N SER A 720 8.92 14.05 44.48
CA SER A 720 7.48 14.20 44.30
C SER A 720 6.86 14.93 45.47
N ILE A 721 6.12 16.02 45.21
CA ILE A 721 5.27 16.70 46.20
C ILE A 721 3.84 16.64 45.73
N ARG A 722 2.97 16.01 46.52
CA ARG A 722 1.57 15.83 46.21
C ARG A 722 0.69 16.31 47.34
N VAL A 723 -0.49 16.80 47.02
CA VAL A 723 -1.49 17.27 47.98
C VAL A 723 -2.70 16.33 47.96
N TYR A 724 -3.18 15.98 49.12
CA TYR A 724 -4.30 15.06 49.34
C TYR A 724 -5.39 15.72 50.18
N ASP A 725 -6.64 15.34 49.95
CA ASP A 725 -7.73 15.66 50.87
C ASP A 725 -7.70 14.75 52.12
N ILE A 726 -8.61 15.01 53.07
CA ILE A 726 -8.70 14.24 54.29
C ILE A 726 -9.10 12.77 54.12
N LEU A 727 -9.59 12.40 52.94
CA LEU A 727 -9.93 11.02 52.57
C LEU A 727 -8.76 10.31 51.85
N GLY A 728 -7.62 10.99 51.71
CA GLY A 728 -6.44 10.46 51.05
C GLY A 728 -6.47 10.48 49.52
N ARG A 729 -7.42 11.17 48.90
CA ARG A 729 -7.47 11.34 47.43
C ARG A 729 -6.52 12.46 47.03
N GLU A 730 -5.70 12.20 46.01
CA GLU A 730 -4.80 13.21 45.47
C GLU A 730 -5.63 14.34 44.78
N VAL A 731 -5.33 15.58 45.17
CA VAL A 731 -5.98 16.78 44.63
C VAL A 731 -5.04 17.67 43.82
N ALA A 732 -3.72 17.52 43.97
CA ALA A 732 -2.72 18.17 43.16
C ALA A 732 -1.37 17.46 43.23
N THR A 733 -0.62 17.45 42.11
CA THR A 733 0.83 17.15 42.10
C THR A 733 1.58 18.45 41.85
N LEU A 734 2.40 18.89 42.79
CA LEU A 734 3.12 20.17 42.74
C LEU A 734 4.54 20.01 42.16
N VAL A 735 5.19 18.88 42.50
CA VAL A 735 6.52 18.53 42.01
C VAL A 735 6.53 17.04 41.67
N ASN A 736 7.11 16.68 40.51
CA ASN A 736 7.37 15.30 40.14
C ASN A 736 8.51 15.26 39.11
N ARG A 737 9.73 15.57 39.60
CA ARG A 737 10.93 15.67 38.74
C ARG A 737 12.20 15.36 39.49
N TYR A 738 13.28 15.08 38.77
CA TYR A 738 14.61 14.91 39.32
C TYR A 738 15.18 16.29 39.73
N LEU A 739 15.66 16.42 41.00
CA LEU A 739 16.23 17.65 41.50
C LEU A 739 17.61 17.38 42.14
N PRO A 740 18.60 18.28 42.00
CA PRO A 740 19.86 18.24 42.73
C PRO A 740 19.65 18.49 44.21
N ALA A 741 20.68 18.22 45.03
CA ALA A 741 20.66 18.60 46.44
C ALA A 741 20.51 20.13 46.56
N GLY A 742 19.59 20.59 47.40
CA GLY A 742 19.29 22.01 47.53
C GLY A 742 18.09 22.31 48.40
N ARG A 743 17.83 23.59 48.64
CA ARG A 743 16.60 24.12 49.22
C ARG A 743 15.70 24.64 48.12
N TYR A 744 14.41 24.36 48.19
CA TYR A 744 13.42 24.65 47.19
C TYR A 744 12.14 25.18 47.81
N GLU A 745 11.37 25.90 47.03
CA GLU A 745 10.00 26.28 47.33
C GLU A 745 9.11 25.97 46.13
N VAL A 746 7.88 25.54 46.41
CA VAL A 746 6.87 25.35 45.37
C VAL A 746 5.58 26.06 45.76
N GLN A 747 5.02 26.76 44.82
CA GLN A 747 3.75 27.45 45.02
C GLN A 747 2.59 26.45 44.86
N PHE A 748 1.63 26.55 45.80
CA PHE A 748 0.36 25.83 45.72
C PHE A 748 -0.80 26.81 45.61
N ASP A 749 -1.52 26.74 44.52
CA ASP A 749 -2.77 27.47 44.30
C ASP A 749 -3.98 26.58 44.57
N ALA A 750 -4.72 26.88 45.63
CA ALA A 750 -5.93 26.19 46.02
C ALA A 750 -7.22 26.90 45.59
N SER A 751 -7.17 27.78 44.57
CA SER A 751 -8.33 28.53 44.06
C SER A 751 -9.53 27.65 43.67
N ARG A 752 -9.27 26.43 43.25
CA ARG A 752 -10.28 25.43 42.81
C ARG A 752 -10.69 24.45 43.91
N LEU A 753 -10.09 24.53 45.09
CA LEU A 753 -10.38 23.62 46.21
C LEU A 753 -11.30 24.30 47.24
N PRO A 754 -12.22 23.58 47.91
CA PRO A 754 -13.05 24.13 48.97
C PRO A 754 -12.21 24.46 50.24
N SER A 755 -12.70 25.33 51.10
CA SER A 755 -12.13 25.56 52.41
C SER A 755 -12.03 24.24 53.19
N GLY A 756 -10.89 23.97 53.80
CA GLY A 756 -10.67 22.71 54.51
C GLY A 756 -9.21 22.40 54.77
N VAL A 757 -9.00 21.28 55.46
CA VAL A 757 -7.67 20.77 55.76
C VAL A 757 -7.22 19.80 54.64
N TYR A 758 -5.99 19.97 54.17
CA TYR A 758 -5.33 19.10 53.20
C TYR A 758 -3.98 18.65 53.75
N ILE A 759 -3.47 17.58 53.22
CA ILE A 759 -2.16 17.02 53.57
C ILE A 759 -1.28 17.05 52.32
N TYR A 760 -0.11 17.63 52.45
CA TYR A 760 0.90 17.52 51.39
C TYR A 760 2.05 16.63 51.82
N GLN A 761 2.58 15.89 50.87
CA GLN A 761 3.60 14.86 51.06
C GLN A 761 4.79 15.09 50.16
N LEU A 762 5.97 15.11 50.70
CA LEU A 762 7.24 15.02 49.98
C LEU A 762 7.71 13.56 49.98
N LEU A 763 8.04 13.05 48.81
CA LEU A 763 8.65 11.75 48.58
C LEU A 763 9.94 11.93 47.76
N THR A 764 11.07 11.42 48.25
CA THR A 764 12.33 11.40 47.49
C THR A 764 13.22 10.27 47.98
N GLY A 765 13.55 9.31 47.11
CA GLY A 765 14.20 8.07 47.52
C GLY A 765 13.40 7.32 48.58
N GLN A 766 14.02 7.08 49.75
CA GLN A 766 13.34 6.46 50.91
C GLN A 766 12.76 7.49 51.89
N PHE A 767 13.03 8.79 51.69
CA PHE A 767 12.54 9.85 52.54
C PHE A 767 11.10 10.19 52.24
N ARG A 768 10.26 10.19 53.26
CA ARG A 768 8.85 10.57 53.19
C ARG A 768 8.49 11.50 54.35
N ALA A 769 7.92 12.65 54.05
CA ALA A 769 7.42 13.60 55.04
C ALA A 769 6.03 14.08 54.65
N ASN A 770 5.16 14.30 55.65
CA ASN A 770 3.81 14.82 55.46
C ASN A 770 3.58 16.05 56.34
N LYS A 771 2.87 17.04 55.84
CA LYS A 771 2.41 18.19 56.64
C LYS A 771 0.99 18.57 56.28
N LYS A 772 0.36 19.33 57.18
CA LYS A 772 -1.01 19.84 56.98
C LYS A 772 -0.99 21.26 56.48
N LEU A 773 -1.90 21.60 55.62
CA LEU A 773 -2.21 22.95 55.20
C LEU A 773 -3.73 23.22 55.32
N MET A 774 -4.09 24.46 55.53
CA MET A 774 -5.49 24.88 55.68
C MET A 774 -5.85 25.96 54.66
N VAL A 775 -6.81 25.66 53.82
CA VAL A 775 -7.39 26.60 52.88
C VAL A 775 -8.59 27.30 53.54
N LEU A 776 -8.59 28.60 53.51
CA LEU A 776 -9.74 29.45 53.99
C LEU A 776 -10.14 30.35 52.83
N LYS A 777 -11.34 30.17 52.33
CA LYS A 777 -11.95 31.05 51.33
C LYS A 777 -12.90 32.03 52.02
#